data_8f800e84222ec6185ee34fe99d5b8386
#
_entry.id   8f800e84222ec6185ee34fe99d5b8386
#
_cell.length_a   1.000
_cell.length_b   1.000
_cell.length_c   1.000
_cell.angle_alpha   90.00
_cell.angle_beta   90.00
_cell.angle_gamma   90.00
#
_symmetry.space_group_name_H-M   'P 1'
#
loop_
_entity.id
_entity.type
_entity.pdbx_description
1 polymer ?
#
loop_
_entity_poly.entity_id
_entity_poly.type
_entity_poly.pdbx_seq_one_letter_code
_entity_poly.pdbx_strand_id
1 'polypeptide(L)'
;MIQTLTFRTQARTIDHLGREQIADCPTAISELWKNAYDAYARNVSLHIFDDPEPVAVVLDDGHGMSYDEFINRWLTIGTGSKYDKATSDDNDRDGLPKRTKQGQKGIGRLSSANLGPLLLIVSKRKDSGFVAALIDWRIFENPYLILSDIEIPVTQFIDKGELFQLLPQLFDRLMDNVWGNCSDEERANRLKIAWETYDRVILENDPNVEKPSELIANTIIHARFEERHLESWPVWNDIKQHGTALVVSDINYDLKAQLPSVEPDSNVKKTREAFFGTLSAFTDPYAGANASEFNSFDTDFSYEVKIWSGKSFSAIVENEREAISREITEEMEHVLSGNIDENGVFKGQIKAFGEWKKLGTDYVIYPPKDIVIPKGPTTFIGPFGLHIATFEQARVNSTLSDADFTRFSGLAKQHSGFLIFRNGLRVLPYGREINDFFEIEKQRSINAGREYWNSRRMFGRIAISRELNPNLRDKAGREGFIDNRATKVLREIVKNILKCAAYEYFGSNSELRKLRLPDIQSQNEKELAEKERKNLAKKNASKFRSRLKKNMPLLTAMFDNTENITSSISIDNELQLAEVQSLIGELSVNLADLRIVGAPAKLGTAEDDYRAFRLMYAEIQDRIRVLEEMRSLAIEKLNPTKPEDIAQKQLNSHAGRLHSRLRSWRKSIDSLQTTERERVSKLFDERNKAFIHEATPIVEHVRLGFVGLDEALEQMKTLYTKLNAENEDTFQSYLDALELMSESINIELLARQGTTDNITLRDDLNRLNQVAQLGVTVEILGHELNNNERMVREGIRQIREIGDVPGTKLVVEGFEAISQQLEFLSPLKVSGGKTRREILGREIEDYLIRFFDVVSHNRSIKIHASKEFRNFSIYEQPSRLYPVFVNLVNNSVYWLVNSHTPRPEVYLSVKDGRIIVSDNGPGIHPVDQESLFKMFFTRKSSGGRGIGLYLCRANLMAGGHSIEYATESKFKCMDGANFIIDFKGANFG
;
A
#
# COMPACT_ATOMS: atom_id res chain seq x y z
N MET A 1 -48.82 -51.72 12.75
CA MET A 1 -47.59 -52.36 12.22
C MET A 1 -46.46 -51.35 12.25
N ILE A 2 -45.36 -51.66 12.87
CA ILE A 2 -44.14 -50.85 12.81
C ILE A 2 -43.42 -51.21 11.52
N GLN A 3 -43.28 -50.21 10.61
CA GLN A 3 -42.50 -50.40 9.40
C GLN A 3 -41.06 -49.90 9.65
N THR A 4 -40.10 -50.67 9.22
CA THR A 4 -38.69 -50.29 9.24
C THR A 4 -38.30 -49.84 7.81
N LEU A 5 -37.84 -48.57 7.71
CA LEU A 5 -37.41 -47.95 6.44
C LEU A 5 -35.93 -47.51 6.56
N THR A 6 -35.21 -47.60 5.47
CA THR A 6 -33.82 -47.13 5.36
C THR A 6 -33.77 -45.74 4.78
N PHE A 7 -32.76 -44.95 5.15
CA PHE A 7 -32.48 -43.68 4.46
C PHE A 7 -32.08 -43.91 3.02
N ARG A 8 -32.64 -43.09 2.10
CA ARG A 8 -32.24 -43.05 0.69
C ARG A 8 -31.36 -41.82 0.45
N THR A 9 -30.28 -41.97 -0.30
CA THR A 9 -29.33 -40.91 -0.57
C THR A 9 -29.48 -40.39 -1.97
N GLN A 10 -29.78 -39.12 -2.12
CA GLN A 10 -29.80 -38.43 -3.43
C GLN A 10 -28.37 -38.17 -3.90
N ALA A 11 -28.16 -38.13 -5.22
CA ALA A 11 -26.85 -37.84 -5.83
C ALA A 11 -26.26 -36.53 -5.33
N ARG A 12 -27.08 -35.50 -5.17
CA ARG A 12 -26.68 -34.16 -4.71
C ARG A 12 -26.00 -34.15 -3.35
N THR A 13 -26.11 -35.19 -2.53
CA THR A 13 -25.38 -35.33 -1.28
C THR A 13 -23.89 -35.32 -1.50
N ILE A 14 -23.40 -35.86 -2.62
CA ILE A 14 -21.96 -35.87 -2.97
C ILE A 14 -21.47 -34.47 -3.27
N ASP A 15 -22.24 -33.70 -4.03
CA ASP A 15 -21.93 -32.30 -4.36
C ASP A 15 -21.88 -31.44 -3.08
N HIS A 16 -22.89 -31.55 -2.20
CA HIS A 16 -22.89 -30.88 -0.90
C HIS A 16 -21.72 -31.27 0.01
N LEU A 17 -21.24 -32.50 0.00
CA LEU A 17 -20.10 -32.97 0.80
C LEU A 17 -18.75 -32.57 0.18
N GLY A 18 -18.71 -32.36 -1.13
CA GLY A 18 -17.51 -31.99 -1.89
C GLY A 18 -17.39 -30.49 -2.11
N ARG A 19 -18.02 -30.04 -3.21
CA ARG A 19 -17.82 -28.68 -3.73
C ARG A 19 -18.37 -27.59 -2.79
N GLU A 20 -19.55 -27.75 -2.25
CA GLU A 20 -20.17 -26.72 -1.40
C GLU A 20 -19.51 -26.55 -0.03
N GLN A 21 -18.72 -27.54 0.44
CA GLN A 21 -18.03 -27.42 1.73
C GLN A 21 -16.66 -26.77 1.64
N ILE A 22 -16.11 -26.53 0.45
CA ILE A 22 -14.76 -25.97 0.29
C ILE A 22 -14.89 -24.54 -0.24
N ALA A 23 -14.30 -23.61 0.44
CA ALA A 23 -14.48 -22.18 0.22
C ALA A 23 -14.01 -21.70 -1.16
N ASP A 24 -12.89 -22.23 -1.68
CA ASP A 24 -12.27 -21.82 -2.95
C ASP A 24 -11.36 -22.92 -3.53
N CYS A 25 -10.99 -22.76 -4.80
CA CYS A 25 -10.13 -23.70 -5.52
C CYS A 25 -8.73 -23.84 -4.88
N PRO A 26 -8.02 -22.78 -4.45
CA PRO A 26 -6.74 -22.94 -3.77
C PRO A 26 -6.81 -23.73 -2.45
N THR A 27 -7.93 -23.62 -1.72
CA THR A 27 -8.18 -24.44 -0.51
C THR A 27 -8.36 -25.92 -0.90
N ALA A 28 -9.03 -26.20 -1.99
CA ALA A 28 -9.19 -27.56 -2.54
C ALA A 28 -7.82 -28.19 -2.88
N ILE A 29 -6.94 -27.44 -3.55
CA ILE A 29 -5.58 -27.88 -3.86
C ILE A 29 -4.81 -28.22 -2.58
N SER A 30 -4.89 -27.33 -1.56
CA SER A 30 -4.24 -27.56 -0.26
C SER A 30 -4.72 -28.86 0.40
N GLU A 31 -6.01 -29.21 0.27
CA GLU A 31 -6.55 -30.47 0.80
C GLU A 31 -6.06 -31.69 0.00
N LEU A 32 -5.94 -31.59 -1.32
CA LEU A 32 -5.35 -32.65 -2.15
C LEU A 32 -3.86 -32.86 -1.78
N TRP A 33 -3.10 -31.79 -1.55
CA TRP A 33 -1.71 -31.90 -1.10
C TRP A 33 -1.59 -32.53 0.31
N LYS A 34 -2.52 -32.25 1.22
CA LYS A 34 -2.61 -32.94 2.51
C LYS A 34 -2.91 -34.43 2.35
N ASN A 35 -3.75 -34.81 1.37
CA ASN A 35 -3.99 -36.22 1.08
C ASN A 35 -2.74 -36.89 0.53
N ALA A 36 -1.98 -36.24 -0.34
CA ALA A 36 -0.69 -36.75 -0.81
C ALA A 36 0.31 -36.91 0.36
N TYR A 37 0.39 -35.90 1.27
CA TYR A 37 1.18 -36.03 2.50
C TYR A 37 0.77 -37.21 3.37
N ASP A 38 -0.53 -37.41 3.58
CA ASP A 38 -1.09 -38.55 4.35
C ASP A 38 -0.80 -39.90 3.67
N ALA A 39 -0.61 -39.88 2.33
CA ALA A 39 -0.22 -41.04 1.50
C ALA A 39 1.32 -41.20 1.39
N TYR A 40 2.09 -40.53 2.25
CA TYR A 40 3.55 -40.57 2.29
C TYR A 40 4.25 -40.12 1.00
N ALA A 41 3.61 -39.26 0.20
CA ALA A 41 4.29 -38.62 -0.92
C ALA A 41 5.48 -37.78 -0.42
N ARG A 42 6.56 -37.75 -1.25
CA ARG A 42 7.69 -36.82 -1.05
C ARG A 42 7.50 -35.55 -1.87
N ASN A 43 6.85 -35.72 -3.03
CA ASN A 43 6.62 -34.62 -3.96
C ASN A 43 5.15 -34.58 -4.34
N VAL A 44 4.60 -33.38 -4.37
CA VAL A 44 3.29 -33.09 -4.95
C VAL A 44 3.41 -31.87 -5.84
N SER A 45 2.80 -31.90 -7.01
CA SER A 45 2.80 -30.79 -7.94
C SER A 45 1.43 -30.53 -8.55
N LEU A 46 1.15 -29.27 -8.85
CA LEU A 46 0.04 -28.85 -9.68
C LEU A 46 0.59 -28.28 -10.98
N HIS A 47 0.21 -28.87 -12.10
CA HIS A 47 0.57 -28.39 -13.43
C HIS A 47 -0.68 -27.85 -14.11
N ILE A 48 -0.63 -26.63 -14.65
CA ILE A 48 -1.72 -25.99 -15.40
C ILE A 48 -1.20 -25.78 -16.84
N PHE A 49 -1.90 -26.34 -17.80
CA PHE A 49 -1.54 -26.27 -19.21
C PHE A 49 -2.36 -25.19 -19.90
N ASP A 50 -1.66 -24.23 -20.52
CA ASP A 50 -2.24 -23.13 -21.29
C ASP A 50 -2.53 -23.60 -22.73
N ASP A 51 -3.55 -24.44 -22.83
CA ASP A 51 -4.03 -25.04 -24.07
C ASP A 51 -5.33 -24.35 -24.53
N PRO A 52 -5.80 -24.56 -25.77
CA PRO A 52 -7.12 -24.09 -26.18
C PRO A 52 -8.25 -24.54 -25.25
N GLU A 53 -8.16 -25.78 -24.75
CA GLU A 53 -8.96 -26.31 -23.64
C GLU A 53 -8.01 -26.57 -22.46
N PRO A 54 -7.90 -25.63 -21.53
CA PRO A 54 -6.92 -25.72 -20.46
C PRO A 54 -7.15 -26.92 -19.54
N VAL A 55 -6.07 -27.58 -19.16
CA VAL A 55 -6.06 -28.75 -18.28
C VAL A 55 -5.22 -28.48 -17.04
N ALA A 56 -5.71 -28.90 -15.87
CA ALA A 56 -4.93 -28.90 -14.64
C ALA A 56 -4.65 -30.35 -14.19
N VAL A 57 -3.44 -30.58 -13.70
CA VAL A 57 -3.01 -31.90 -13.26
C VAL A 57 -2.36 -31.82 -11.90
N VAL A 58 -2.91 -32.57 -10.93
CA VAL A 58 -2.28 -32.75 -9.62
C VAL A 58 -1.56 -34.10 -9.62
N LEU A 59 -0.26 -34.09 -9.38
CA LEU A 59 0.61 -35.26 -9.40
C LEU A 59 1.22 -35.49 -8.03
N ASP A 60 1.17 -36.72 -7.53
CA ASP A 60 1.90 -37.12 -6.32
C ASP A 60 2.66 -38.43 -6.52
N ASP A 61 3.69 -38.66 -5.72
CA ASP A 61 4.48 -39.88 -5.61
C ASP A 61 4.19 -40.68 -4.33
N GLY A 62 2.98 -40.47 -3.77
CA GLY A 62 2.50 -41.25 -2.61
C GLY A 62 2.28 -42.71 -2.95
N HIS A 63 1.84 -43.49 -1.94
CA HIS A 63 1.72 -44.97 -2.12
C HIS A 63 0.68 -45.40 -3.17
N GLY A 64 -0.12 -44.49 -3.74
CA GLY A 64 -1.12 -44.79 -4.75
C GLY A 64 -2.21 -45.77 -4.30
N MET A 65 -2.95 -46.36 -5.24
CA MET A 65 -4.06 -47.27 -4.97
C MET A 65 -4.05 -48.44 -5.94
N SER A 66 -4.30 -49.63 -5.44
CA SER A 66 -4.70 -50.80 -6.24
C SER A 66 -6.17 -50.66 -6.64
N TYR A 67 -6.67 -51.52 -7.53
CA TYR A 67 -8.08 -51.55 -7.92
C TYR A 67 -9.03 -51.76 -6.72
N ASP A 68 -8.72 -52.73 -5.87
CA ASP A 68 -9.53 -52.99 -4.67
C ASP A 68 -9.50 -51.85 -3.68
N GLU A 69 -8.35 -51.19 -3.50
CA GLU A 69 -8.23 -50.00 -2.64
C GLU A 69 -8.99 -48.82 -3.25
N PHE A 70 -8.96 -48.67 -4.56
CA PHE A 70 -9.72 -47.63 -5.23
C PHE A 70 -11.21 -47.76 -4.99
N ILE A 71 -11.80 -48.95 -5.19
CA ILE A 71 -13.20 -49.24 -4.94
C ILE A 71 -13.55 -49.07 -3.44
N ASN A 72 -12.83 -49.78 -2.57
CA ASN A 72 -13.19 -49.87 -1.16
C ASN A 72 -12.82 -48.65 -0.33
N ARG A 73 -11.85 -47.81 -0.80
CA ARG A 73 -11.42 -46.63 -0.06
C ARG A 73 -11.74 -45.33 -0.79
N TRP A 74 -11.52 -45.24 -2.11
CA TRP A 74 -11.71 -43.99 -2.83
C TRP A 74 -13.19 -43.76 -3.23
N LEU A 75 -13.86 -44.73 -3.75
CA LEU A 75 -15.28 -44.65 -4.09
C LEU A 75 -16.22 -44.76 -2.89
N THR A 76 -15.77 -45.29 -1.76
CA THR A 76 -16.60 -45.45 -0.56
C THR A 76 -16.49 -44.21 0.34
N ILE A 77 -17.56 -43.44 0.53
CA ILE A 77 -17.60 -42.21 1.34
C ILE A 77 -17.84 -42.54 2.81
N GLY A 78 -17.15 -41.85 3.72
CA GLY A 78 -17.32 -42.02 5.16
C GLY A 78 -16.66 -43.29 5.75
N THR A 79 -15.61 -43.81 5.08
CA THR A 79 -14.86 -44.97 5.59
C THR A 79 -14.16 -44.71 6.91
N GLY A 80 -14.19 -45.72 7.83
CA GLY A 80 -13.45 -45.73 9.08
C GLY A 80 -11.95 -45.96 8.96
N SER A 81 -11.40 -46.11 7.74
CA SER A 81 -9.99 -46.47 7.47
C SER A 81 -8.95 -45.52 8.08
N LYS A 82 -9.33 -44.31 8.44
CA LYS A 82 -8.47 -43.33 9.11
C LYS A 82 -8.52 -43.44 10.67
N TYR A 83 -9.43 -44.23 11.23
CA TYR A 83 -9.53 -44.49 12.68
C TYR A 83 -8.77 -45.75 13.09
N ASP A 84 -8.51 -46.68 12.19
CA ASP A 84 -7.76 -47.89 12.48
C ASP A 84 -6.28 -47.57 12.71
N LYS A 85 -5.85 -47.57 13.95
CA LYS A 85 -4.45 -47.42 14.38
C LYS A 85 -3.54 -48.56 13.93
N ALA A 86 -4.12 -49.70 13.54
CA ALA A 86 -3.42 -50.96 13.33
C ALA A 86 -2.87 -51.19 11.90
N THR A 87 -3.19 -50.38 10.90
CA THR A 87 -2.97 -50.73 9.49
C THR A 87 -2.00 -49.83 8.72
N SER A 88 -1.04 -49.16 9.37
CA SER A 88 0.09 -48.63 8.61
C SER A 88 1.25 -49.62 8.75
N ASP A 89 1.32 -50.58 7.82
CA ASP A 89 2.49 -51.45 7.66
C ASP A 89 3.74 -50.57 7.50
N ASP A 90 4.84 -50.92 8.21
CA ASP A 90 6.10 -50.16 8.08
C ASP A 90 6.62 -50.16 6.63
N ASN A 91 6.20 -51.17 5.81
CA ASN A 91 6.52 -51.27 4.39
C ASN A 91 5.85 -50.19 3.52
N ASP A 92 4.79 -49.55 3.97
CA ASP A 92 4.07 -48.52 3.20
C ASP A 92 4.63 -47.10 3.37
N ARG A 93 5.68 -46.93 4.19
CA ARG A 93 6.23 -45.61 4.50
C ARG A 93 7.37 -45.19 3.58
N ASP A 94 7.82 -46.03 2.69
CA ASP A 94 8.97 -45.81 1.76
C ASP A 94 10.22 -45.24 2.51
N GLY A 95 10.46 -45.75 3.72
CA GLY A 95 11.57 -45.32 4.59
C GLY A 95 11.35 -43.99 5.33
N LEU A 96 10.17 -43.37 5.20
CA LEU A 96 9.84 -42.11 5.88
C LEU A 96 9.44 -42.36 7.35
N PRO A 97 9.70 -41.37 8.24
CA PRO A 97 9.20 -41.41 9.59
C PRO A 97 7.66 -41.44 9.63
N LYS A 98 7.09 -41.91 10.74
CA LYS A 98 5.63 -41.95 10.90
C LYS A 98 5.06 -40.53 10.84
N ARG A 99 4.22 -40.27 9.82
CA ARG A 99 3.51 -39.00 9.68
C ARG A 99 2.19 -39.00 10.47
N THR A 100 1.88 -37.88 11.12
CA THR A 100 0.57 -37.67 11.77
C THR A 100 -0.47 -37.33 10.69
N LYS A 101 -1.46 -38.23 10.48
CA LYS A 101 -2.50 -38.05 9.46
C LYS A 101 -3.24 -36.71 9.65
N GLN A 102 -3.35 -35.92 8.58
CA GLN A 102 -4.01 -34.62 8.60
C GLN A 102 -5.52 -34.70 8.31
N GLY A 103 -5.95 -35.63 7.46
CA GLY A 103 -7.37 -35.83 7.11
C GLY A 103 -8.09 -36.70 8.15
N GLN A 104 -9.31 -36.30 8.58
CA GLN A 104 -10.14 -37.07 9.53
C GLN A 104 -11.43 -37.60 8.91
N LYS A 105 -12.03 -36.86 7.95
CA LYS A 105 -13.43 -37.04 7.56
C LYS A 105 -13.64 -37.98 6.37
N GLY A 106 -12.60 -38.33 5.64
CA GLY A 106 -12.68 -39.19 4.45
C GLY A 106 -13.39 -38.55 3.23
N ILE A 107 -13.62 -37.24 3.26
CA ILE A 107 -14.30 -36.48 2.16
C ILE A 107 -13.33 -35.56 1.41
N GLY A 108 -12.08 -35.40 1.84
CA GLY A 108 -11.10 -34.48 1.23
C GLY A 108 -10.79 -34.78 -0.24
N ARG A 109 -11.03 -36.02 -0.74
CA ARG A 109 -10.90 -36.40 -2.16
C ARG A 109 -11.96 -35.72 -3.04
N LEU A 110 -13.14 -35.40 -2.51
CA LEU A 110 -14.20 -34.70 -3.23
C LEU A 110 -13.81 -33.23 -3.52
N SER A 111 -12.75 -32.73 -2.91
CA SER A 111 -12.25 -31.39 -3.18
C SER A 111 -11.77 -31.18 -4.61
N SER A 112 -11.42 -32.28 -5.33
CA SER A 112 -11.10 -32.22 -6.77
C SER A 112 -12.24 -31.62 -7.63
N ALA A 113 -13.51 -31.69 -7.18
CA ALA A 113 -14.64 -31.06 -7.84
C ALA A 113 -14.53 -29.52 -7.92
N ASN A 114 -13.74 -28.90 -7.06
CA ASN A 114 -13.48 -27.44 -7.08
C ASN A 114 -12.39 -27.04 -8.09
N LEU A 115 -11.63 -27.99 -8.65
CA LEU A 115 -10.65 -27.71 -9.69
C LEU A 115 -11.30 -27.61 -11.07
N GLY A 116 -12.35 -28.37 -11.29
CA GLY A 116 -13.14 -28.42 -12.51
C GLY A 116 -14.09 -29.63 -12.52
N PRO A 117 -15.09 -29.66 -13.40
CA PRO A 117 -16.13 -30.66 -13.37
C PRO A 117 -15.67 -32.03 -13.85
N LEU A 118 -14.85 -32.15 -14.89
CA LEU A 118 -14.44 -33.42 -15.49
C LEU A 118 -13.06 -33.86 -14.99
N LEU A 119 -13.03 -34.97 -14.29
CA LEU A 119 -11.85 -35.53 -13.61
C LEU A 119 -11.52 -36.91 -14.16
N LEU A 120 -10.31 -37.09 -14.67
CA LEU A 120 -9.65 -38.36 -14.90
C LEU A 120 -8.66 -38.65 -13.77
N ILE A 121 -8.88 -39.74 -13.04
CA ILE A 121 -7.99 -40.22 -11.97
C ILE A 121 -7.14 -41.35 -12.54
N VAL A 122 -5.83 -41.28 -12.35
CA VAL A 122 -4.91 -42.39 -12.67
C VAL A 122 -4.10 -42.67 -11.41
N SER A 123 -4.10 -43.90 -10.94
CA SER A 123 -3.34 -44.30 -9.73
C SER A 123 -2.62 -45.62 -9.95
N LYS A 124 -1.47 -45.75 -9.31
CA LYS A 124 -0.69 -46.98 -9.31
C LYS A 124 -0.16 -47.30 -7.91
N ARG A 125 -0.43 -48.50 -7.45
CA ARG A 125 0.16 -49.06 -6.23
C ARG A 125 1.45 -49.81 -6.60
N LYS A 126 2.38 -49.86 -5.69
CA LYS A 126 3.59 -50.72 -5.84
C LYS A 126 3.19 -52.15 -6.14
N ASP A 127 3.87 -52.77 -7.11
CA ASP A 127 3.64 -54.11 -7.57
C ASP A 127 2.24 -54.40 -8.17
N SER A 128 1.49 -53.35 -8.59
CA SER A 128 0.18 -53.43 -9.22
C SER A 128 0.17 -52.74 -10.57
N GLY A 129 -0.84 -53.05 -11.42
CA GLY A 129 -1.15 -52.26 -12.62
C GLY A 129 -1.72 -50.89 -12.28
N PHE A 130 -1.89 -50.08 -13.29
CA PHE A 130 -2.56 -48.81 -13.18
C PHE A 130 -4.08 -48.99 -13.04
N VAL A 131 -4.72 -48.10 -12.32
CA VAL A 131 -6.18 -47.94 -12.25
C VAL A 131 -6.51 -46.55 -12.77
N ALA A 132 -7.54 -46.48 -13.66
CA ALA A 132 -8.08 -45.20 -14.08
C ALA A 132 -9.59 -45.16 -13.89
N ALA A 133 -10.11 -44.00 -13.54
CA ALA A 133 -11.54 -43.72 -13.43
C ALA A 133 -11.84 -42.32 -13.97
N LEU A 134 -13.04 -42.18 -14.56
CA LEU A 134 -13.52 -40.93 -15.13
C LEU A 134 -14.79 -40.49 -14.38
N ILE A 135 -14.85 -39.24 -13.96
CA ILE A 135 -15.98 -38.69 -13.19
C ILE A 135 -16.29 -37.29 -13.72
N ASP A 136 -17.60 -37.01 -13.94
CA ASP A 136 -18.07 -35.65 -14.07
C ASP A 136 -18.91 -35.30 -12.85
N TRP A 137 -18.44 -34.32 -12.08
CA TRP A 137 -19.05 -33.93 -10.81
C TRP A 137 -20.43 -33.32 -10.99
N ARG A 138 -20.77 -32.75 -12.15
CA ARG A 138 -22.09 -32.16 -12.47
C ARG A 138 -23.18 -33.20 -12.53
N ILE A 139 -22.86 -34.49 -12.76
CA ILE A 139 -23.85 -35.57 -12.70
C ILE A 139 -24.49 -35.63 -11.32
N PHE A 140 -23.72 -35.32 -10.27
CA PHE A 140 -24.20 -35.28 -8.90
C PHE A 140 -24.98 -34.01 -8.53
N GLU A 141 -25.01 -33.00 -9.37
CA GLU A 141 -25.80 -31.78 -9.13
C GLU A 141 -27.32 -32.02 -9.39
N ASN A 142 -27.65 -33.03 -10.18
CA ASN A 142 -29.05 -33.35 -10.53
C ASN A 142 -29.82 -33.84 -9.27
N PRO A 143 -30.81 -33.08 -8.74
CA PRO A 143 -31.50 -33.41 -7.51
C PRO A 143 -32.51 -34.56 -7.68
N TYR A 144 -32.77 -34.96 -8.93
CA TYR A 144 -33.73 -36.04 -9.24
C TYR A 144 -33.08 -37.42 -9.38
N LEU A 145 -31.73 -37.48 -9.32
CA LEU A 145 -30.97 -38.73 -9.33
C LEU A 145 -30.76 -39.29 -7.93
N ILE A 146 -30.89 -40.60 -7.81
CA ILE A 146 -30.46 -41.33 -6.60
C ILE A 146 -29.01 -41.74 -6.79
N LEU A 147 -28.24 -41.69 -5.71
CA LEU A 147 -26.79 -41.97 -5.77
C LEU A 147 -26.49 -43.38 -6.34
N SER A 148 -27.34 -44.36 -6.06
CA SER A 148 -27.20 -45.75 -6.58
C SER A 148 -27.41 -45.88 -8.10
N ASP A 149 -28.00 -44.89 -8.78
CA ASP A 149 -28.19 -44.91 -10.22
C ASP A 149 -27.00 -44.40 -10.99
N ILE A 150 -26.00 -43.79 -10.31
CA ILE A 150 -24.80 -43.28 -10.93
C ILE A 150 -23.66 -44.31 -10.87
N GLU A 151 -23.16 -44.70 -12.02
CA GLU A 151 -22.05 -45.63 -12.18
C GLU A 151 -20.80 -44.91 -12.63
N ILE A 152 -19.69 -45.10 -11.90
CA ILE A 152 -18.40 -44.50 -12.24
C ILE A 152 -17.61 -45.50 -13.08
N PRO A 153 -17.25 -45.17 -14.34
CA PRO A 153 -16.41 -46.02 -15.15
C PRO A 153 -14.99 -46.12 -14.58
N VAL A 154 -14.55 -47.36 -14.34
CA VAL A 154 -13.21 -47.69 -13.80
C VAL A 154 -12.59 -48.76 -14.69
N THR A 155 -11.28 -48.62 -14.96
CA THR A 155 -10.51 -49.61 -15.75
C THR A 155 -9.15 -49.86 -15.09
N GLN A 156 -8.59 -51.02 -15.45
CA GLN A 156 -7.20 -51.38 -15.11
C GLN A 156 -6.39 -51.57 -16.41
N PHE A 157 -5.13 -51.20 -16.38
CA PHE A 157 -4.20 -51.39 -17.49
C PHE A 157 -2.79 -51.57 -16.98
N ILE A 158 -1.93 -52.11 -17.83
CA ILE A 158 -0.51 -52.30 -17.53
C ILE A 158 0.36 -51.42 -18.45
N ASP A 159 0.05 -51.42 -19.73
CA ASP A 159 0.72 -50.56 -20.70
C ASP A 159 0.11 -49.16 -20.69
N LYS A 160 0.94 -48.14 -20.55
CA LYS A 160 0.57 -46.71 -20.50
C LYS A 160 -0.21 -46.26 -21.73
N GLY A 161 0.12 -46.78 -22.91
CA GLY A 161 -0.57 -46.52 -24.17
C GLY A 161 -2.04 -46.99 -24.18
N GLU A 162 -2.38 -47.99 -23.37
CA GLU A 162 -3.75 -48.52 -23.26
C GLU A 162 -4.72 -47.48 -22.71
N LEU A 163 -4.26 -46.58 -21.80
CA LEU A 163 -5.11 -45.54 -21.19
C LEU A 163 -5.82 -44.72 -22.27
N PHE A 164 -5.08 -44.23 -23.25
CA PHE A 164 -5.62 -43.35 -24.29
C PHE A 164 -6.52 -44.08 -25.29
N GLN A 165 -6.34 -45.39 -25.41
CA GLN A 165 -7.22 -46.25 -26.21
C GLN A 165 -8.55 -46.57 -25.48
N LEU A 166 -8.50 -46.61 -24.15
CA LEU A 166 -9.65 -46.88 -23.29
C LEU A 166 -10.48 -45.61 -22.99
N LEU A 167 -9.92 -44.43 -23.15
CA LEU A 167 -10.60 -43.15 -22.84
C LEU A 167 -11.96 -43.00 -23.56
N PRO A 168 -12.12 -43.28 -24.88
CA PRO A 168 -13.40 -43.17 -25.53
C PRO A 168 -14.46 -44.08 -24.89
N GLN A 169 -14.10 -45.30 -24.48
CA GLN A 169 -15.03 -46.20 -23.79
C GLN A 169 -15.40 -45.70 -22.40
N LEU A 170 -14.44 -45.08 -21.67
CA LEU A 170 -14.71 -44.45 -20.38
C LEU A 170 -15.67 -43.26 -20.55
N PHE A 171 -15.51 -42.45 -21.60
CA PHE A 171 -16.44 -41.37 -21.92
C PHE A 171 -17.85 -41.87 -22.24
N ASP A 172 -17.95 -42.90 -23.08
CA ASP A 172 -19.25 -43.53 -23.42
C ASP A 172 -19.98 -44.03 -22.16
N ARG A 173 -19.27 -44.77 -21.29
CA ARG A 173 -19.81 -45.25 -20.02
C ARG A 173 -20.15 -44.14 -19.04
N LEU A 174 -19.39 -43.05 -19.04
CA LEU A 174 -19.74 -41.88 -18.21
C LEU A 174 -21.06 -41.24 -18.71
N MET A 175 -21.22 -41.12 -20.02
CA MET A 175 -22.41 -40.55 -20.65
C MET A 175 -23.66 -41.46 -20.55
N ASP A 176 -23.51 -42.76 -20.31
CA ASP A 176 -24.61 -43.63 -19.99
C ASP A 176 -25.41 -43.16 -18.78
N ASN A 177 -24.77 -42.46 -17.81
CA ASN A 177 -25.45 -41.82 -16.67
C ASN A 177 -26.30 -40.62 -17.06
N VAL A 178 -26.05 -40.01 -18.23
CA VAL A 178 -26.81 -38.83 -18.74
C VAL A 178 -27.87 -39.31 -19.75
N TRP A 179 -27.48 -40.16 -20.70
CA TRP A 179 -28.36 -40.59 -21.79
C TRP A 179 -29.26 -41.78 -21.42
N GLY A 180 -28.95 -42.46 -20.31
CA GLY A 180 -29.69 -43.67 -19.92
C GLY A 180 -29.49 -44.82 -20.91
N ASN A 181 -28.30 -44.94 -21.54
CA ASN A 181 -27.97 -46.05 -22.43
C ASN A 181 -27.32 -47.20 -21.65
N CYS A 182 -28.11 -47.90 -20.84
CA CYS A 182 -27.63 -49.03 -20.06
C CYS A 182 -28.51 -50.27 -20.24
N SER A 183 -28.00 -51.44 -19.91
CA SER A 183 -28.70 -52.73 -20.04
C SER A 183 -29.82 -52.92 -19.03
N ASP A 184 -29.83 -52.16 -17.95
CA ASP A 184 -30.93 -52.11 -16.98
C ASP A 184 -31.99 -51.09 -17.43
N GLU A 185 -33.11 -51.57 -18.00
CA GLU A 185 -34.19 -50.73 -18.51
C GLU A 185 -34.83 -49.85 -17.44
N GLU A 186 -34.94 -50.34 -16.22
CA GLU A 186 -35.51 -49.54 -15.11
C GLU A 186 -34.60 -48.38 -14.73
N ARG A 187 -33.29 -48.64 -14.62
CA ARG A 187 -32.30 -47.60 -14.37
C ARG A 187 -32.26 -46.59 -15.52
N ALA A 188 -32.23 -47.09 -16.77
CA ALA A 188 -32.27 -46.25 -17.97
C ALA A 188 -33.43 -45.27 -17.99
N ASN A 189 -34.63 -45.77 -17.64
CA ASN A 189 -35.82 -44.94 -17.61
C ASN A 189 -35.77 -43.88 -16.45
N ARG A 190 -35.31 -44.28 -15.26
CA ARG A 190 -35.09 -43.33 -14.16
C ARG A 190 -34.11 -42.21 -14.51
N LEU A 191 -32.99 -42.55 -15.16
CA LEU A 191 -32.01 -41.57 -15.61
C LEU A 191 -32.59 -40.59 -16.61
N LYS A 192 -33.29 -41.07 -17.65
CA LYS A 192 -33.94 -40.22 -18.67
C LYS A 192 -34.93 -39.24 -18.05
N ILE A 193 -35.82 -39.73 -17.21
CA ILE A 193 -36.83 -38.89 -16.56
C ILE A 193 -36.18 -37.85 -15.66
N ALA A 194 -35.11 -38.21 -14.94
CA ALA A 194 -34.41 -37.31 -14.04
C ALA A 194 -33.71 -36.17 -14.82
N TRP A 195 -33.05 -36.48 -15.93
CA TRP A 195 -32.40 -35.47 -16.77
C TRP A 195 -33.36 -34.57 -17.50
N GLU A 196 -34.43 -35.16 -18.14
CA GLU A 196 -35.47 -34.36 -18.77
C GLU A 196 -36.16 -33.39 -17.79
N THR A 197 -36.36 -33.85 -16.55
CA THR A 197 -36.93 -33.01 -15.51
C THR A 197 -36.00 -31.89 -15.09
N TYR A 198 -34.72 -32.23 -14.89
CA TYR A 198 -33.71 -31.24 -14.45
C TYR A 198 -33.48 -30.19 -15.52
N ASP A 199 -33.25 -30.57 -16.77
CA ASP A 199 -33.08 -29.67 -17.90
C ASP A 199 -34.27 -28.72 -18.07
N ARG A 200 -35.51 -29.28 -17.97
CA ARG A 200 -36.72 -28.47 -18.05
C ARG A 200 -36.80 -27.43 -16.94
N VAL A 201 -36.55 -27.82 -15.70
CA VAL A 201 -36.60 -26.89 -14.55
C VAL A 201 -35.58 -25.78 -14.68
N ILE A 202 -34.36 -26.09 -15.14
CA ILE A 202 -33.32 -25.08 -15.37
C ILE A 202 -33.75 -24.10 -16.47
N LEU A 203 -34.27 -24.59 -17.59
CA LEU A 203 -34.74 -23.72 -18.68
C LEU A 203 -36.01 -22.91 -18.32
N GLU A 204 -36.86 -23.42 -17.44
CA GLU A 204 -38.00 -22.65 -16.92
C GLU A 204 -37.54 -21.48 -16.03
N ASN A 205 -36.44 -21.65 -15.29
CA ASN A 205 -35.86 -20.58 -14.45
C ASN A 205 -35.09 -19.55 -15.26
N ASP A 206 -34.34 -20.00 -16.26
CA ASP A 206 -33.58 -19.13 -17.17
C ASP A 206 -33.51 -19.76 -18.57
N PRO A 207 -34.34 -19.26 -19.52
CA PRO A 207 -34.37 -19.79 -20.88
C PRO A 207 -33.10 -19.63 -21.72
N ASN A 208 -32.14 -18.78 -21.25
CA ASN A 208 -30.90 -18.51 -21.98
C ASN A 208 -29.72 -19.40 -21.52
N VAL A 209 -29.93 -20.23 -20.51
CA VAL A 209 -28.89 -21.13 -19.98
C VAL A 209 -28.89 -22.43 -20.80
N GLU A 210 -27.70 -22.96 -21.08
CA GLU A 210 -27.50 -24.26 -21.69
C GLU A 210 -28.00 -25.37 -20.75
N LYS A 211 -28.66 -26.40 -21.32
CA LYS A 211 -29.15 -27.54 -20.53
C LYS A 211 -27.98 -28.24 -19.82
N PRO A 212 -28.12 -28.59 -18.56
CA PRO A 212 -27.07 -29.31 -17.83
C PRO A 212 -26.59 -30.59 -18.50
N SER A 213 -27.51 -31.37 -19.10
CA SER A 213 -27.16 -32.59 -19.85
C SER A 213 -26.31 -32.30 -21.11
N GLU A 214 -26.64 -31.23 -21.85
CA GLU A 214 -25.90 -30.80 -23.05
C GLU A 214 -24.53 -30.20 -22.65
N LEU A 215 -24.47 -29.45 -21.54
CA LEU A 215 -23.23 -28.90 -21.03
C LEU A 215 -22.19 -29.99 -20.68
N ILE A 216 -22.64 -31.09 -20.05
CA ILE A 216 -21.77 -32.25 -19.77
C ILE A 216 -21.28 -32.88 -21.07
N ALA A 217 -22.17 -33.10 -22.02
CA ALA A 217 -21.84 -33.70 -23.34
C ALA A 217 -20.81 -32.82 -24.08
N ASN A 218 -21.03 -31.49 -24.11
CA ASN A 218 -20.13 -30.55 -24.76
C ASN A 218 -18.73 -30.53 -24.12
N THR A 219 -18.65 -30.56 -22.78
CA THR A 219 -17.35 -30.67 -22.11
C THR A 219 -16.60 -31.93 -22.49
N ILE A 220 -17.30 -33.07 -22.58
CA ILE A 220 -16.67 -34.34 -22.97
C ILE A 220 -16.16 -34.31 -24.42
N ILE A 221 -16.93 -33.73 -25.35
CA ILE A 221 -16.55 -33.59 -26.77
C ILE A 221 -15.25 -32.75 -26.89
N HIS A 222 -15.10 -31.71 -26.08
CA HIS A 222 -13.96 -30.80 -26.14
C HIS A 222 -12.79 -31.24 -25.25
N ALA A 223 -13.00 -32.11 -24.26
CA ALA A 223 -11.95 -32.56 -23.35
C ALA A 223 -10.78 -33.22 -24.13
N ARG A 224 -9.57 -32.84 -23.76
CA ARG A 224 -8.33 -33.35 -24.34
C ARG A 224 -7.41 -33.84 -23.23
N PHE A 225 -7.47 -35.16 -22.97
CA PHE A 225 -6.51 -35.81 -22.08
C PHE A 225 -5.39 -36.40 -22.95
N GLU A 226 -4.18 -35.89 -22.82
CA GLU A 226 -3.02 -36.22 -23.64
C GLU A 226 -1.87 -36.77 -22.78
N GLU A 227 -0.96 -37.54 -23.37
CA GLU A 227 0.15 -38.14 -22.66
C GLU A 227 1.09 -37.10 -22.01
N ARG A 228 1.27 -35.92 -22.66
CA ARG A 228 2.09 -34.83 -22.14
C ARG A 228 1.63 -34.31 -20.77
N HIS A 229 0.35 -34.49 -20.44
CA HIS A 229 -0.19 -34.07 -19.13
C HIS A 229 0.36 -34.95 -17.99
N LEU A 230 0.80 -36.17 -18.30
CA LEU A 230 1.37 -37.15 -17.37
C LEU A 230 2.91 -37.28 -17.49
N GLU A 231 3.54 -36.71 -18.52
CA GLU A 231 5.01 -36.80 -18.72
C GLU A 231 5.84 -36.29 -17.53
N SER A 232 5.34 -35.34 -16.78
CA SER A 232 6.02 -34.81 -15.58
C SER A 232 5.84 -35.69 -14.34
N TRP A 233 4.97 -36.69 -14.41
CA TRP A 233 4.70 -37.59 -13.30
C TRP A 233 5.77 -38.68 -13.19
N PRO A 234 6.53 -38.76 -12.06
CA PRO A 234 7.63 -39.75 -11.93
C PRO A 234 7.18 -41.21 -12.12
N VAL A 235 5.92 -41.51 -11.82
CA VAL A 235 5.35 -42.86 -11.99
C VAL A 235 5.10 -43.17 -13.45
N TRP A 236 4.75 -42.16 -14.26
CA TRP A 236 4.56 -42.33 -15.70
C TRP A 236 5.87 -42.58 -16.42
N ASN A 237 6.98 -42.11 -15.91
CA ASN A 237 8.33 -42.28 -16.45
C ASN A 237 9.11 -43.42 -15.80
N ASP A 238 8.46 -44.30 -15.06
CA ASP A 238 9.06 -45.43 -14.34
C ASP A 238 10.19 -45.07 -13.35
N ILE A 239 10.28 -43.78 -12.98
CA ILE A 239 11.20 -43.30 -11.94
C ILE A 239 10.71 -43.74 -10.55
N LYS A 240 9.37 -43.75 -10.38
CA LYS A 240 8.69 -44.21 -9.16
C LYS A 240 7.72 -45.34 -9.51
N GLN A 241 7.44 -46.19 -8.52
CA GLN A 241 6.59 -47.38 -8.73
C GLN A 241 5.12 -47.12 -8.30
N HIS A 242 4.84 -46.04 -7.64
CA HIS A 242 3.51 -45.74 -7.06
C HIS A 242 3.27 -44.24 -7.01
N GLY A 243 1.99 -43.83 -7.02
CA GLY A 243 1.53 -42.46 -6.95
C GLY A 243 0.12 -42.31 -7.52
N THR A 244 -0.35 -41.06 -7.53
CA THR A 244 -1.67 -40.69 -8.07
C THR A 244 -1.57 -39.44 -8.94
N ALA A 245 -2.27 -39.43 -10.06
CA ALA A 245 -2.47 -38.30 -10.95
C ALA A 245 -3.96 -37.98 -11.05
N LEU A 246 -4.32 -36.72 -10.87
CA LEU A 246 -5.68 -36.17 -11.04
C LEU A 246 -5.62 -35.19 -12.19
N VAL A 247 -6.21 -35.56 -13.34
CA VAL A 247 -6.24 -34.73 -14.56
C VAL A 247 -7.63 -34.12 -14.69
N VAL A 248 -7.73 -32.81 -14.70
CA VAL A 248 -8.99 -32.05 -14.67
C VAL A 248 -9.13 -31.23 -15.94
N SER A 249 -10.25 -31.39 -16.63
CA SER A 249 -10.63 -30.56 -17.78
C SER A 249 -11.77 -29.61 -17.42
N ASP A 250 -11.92 -28.55 -18.22
CA ASP A 250 -12.81 -27.41 -17.94
C ASP A 250 -12.54 -26.78 -16.57
N ILE A 251 -11.29 -26.41 -16.39
CA ILE A 251 -10.76 -25.95 -15.09
C ILE A 251 -11.46 -24.69 -14.57
N ASN A 252 -11.51 -24.59 -13.25
CA ASN A 252 -12.11 -23.47 -12.52
C ASN A 252 -11.46 -22.11 -12.90
N TYR A 253 -12.21 -21.03 -12.77
CA TYR A 253 -11.75 -19.66 -13.01
C TYR A 253 -10.45 -19.33 -12.26
N ASP A 254 -10.29 -19.75 -11.00
CA ASP A 254 -9.08 -19.48 -10.21
C ASP A 254 -7.82 -20.08 -10.86
N LEU A 255 -7.94 -21.23 -11.53
CA LEU A 255 -6.85 -21.85 -12.29
C LEU A 255 -6.69 -21.19 -13.66
N LYS A 256 -7.78 -20.90 -14.36
CA LYS A 256 -7.75 -20.16 -15.65
C LYS A 256 -7.08 -18.79 -15.47
N ALA A 257 -7.33 -18.09 -14.37
CA ALA A 257 -6.74 -16.80 -14.07
C ALA A 257 -5.20 -16.82 -13.94
N GLN A 258 -4.59 -17.99 -13.68
CA GLN A 258 -3.13 -18.12 -13.61
C GLN A 258 -2.46 -18.14 -15.00
N LEU A 259 -3.20 -18.47 -16.05
CA LEU A 259 -2.67 -18.65 -17.39
C LEU A 259 -2.12 -17.34 -17.99
N PRO A 260 -1.01 -17.41 -18.74
CA PRO A 260 -0.46 -16.26 -19.44
C PRO A 260 -1.36 -15.72 -20.54
N SER A 261 -2.19 -16.58 -21.15
CA SER A 261 -3.18 -16.20 -22.18
C SER A 261 -4.30 -15.30 -21.67
N VAL A 262 -4.54 -15.25 -20.35
CA VAL A 262 -5.58 -14.42 -19.74
C VAL A 262 -5.04 -13.01 -19.45
N GLU A 263 -5.68 -11.99 -20.02
CA GLU A 263 -5.31 -10.59 -19.81
C GLU A 263 -5.43 -10.19 -18.32
N PRO A 264 -4.40 -9.57 -17.74
CA PRO A 264 -4.34 -9.27 -16.32
C PRO A 264 -5.14 -8.00 -15.95
N ASP A 265 -6.45 -8.14 -15.83
CA ASP A 265 -7.31 -7.11 -15.22
C ASP A 265 -7.16 -7.05 -13.69
N SER A 266 -7.93 -6.17 -13.03
CA SER A 266 -7.92 -6.02 -11.58
C SER A 266 -8.36 -7.29 -10.83
N ASN A 267 -9.34 -8.05 -11.40
CA ASN A 267 -9.87 -9.26 -10.76
C ASN A 267 -8.88 -10.42 -10.91
N VAL A 268 -8.33 -10.60 -12.10
CA VAL A 268 -7.29 -11.61 -12.38
C VAL A 268 -6.07 -11.39 -11.44
N LYS A 269 -5.63 -10.13 -11.25
CA LYS A 269 -4.52 -9.82 -10.33
C LYS A 269 -4.85 -10.23 -8.89
N LYS A 270 -6.03 -9.89 -8.39
CA LYS A 270 -6.47 -10.28 -7.04
C LYS A 270 -6.59 -11.80 -6.89
N THR A 271 -7.10 -12.49 -7.92
CA THR A 271 -7.18 -13.95 -7.92
C THR A 271 -5.80 -14.58 -7.90
N ARG A 272 -4.82 -14.06 -8.66
CA ARG A 272 -3.42 -14.51 -8.62
C ARG A 272 -2.79 -14.30 -7.25
N GLU A 273 -2.98 -13.13 -6.64
CA GLU A 273 -2.49 -12.82 -5.30
C GLU A 273 -3.11 -13.75 -4.24
N ALA A 274 -4.41 -13.99 -4.29
CA ALA A 274 -5.11 -14.89 -3.38
C ALA A 274 -4.68 -16.35 -3.56
N PHE A 275 -4.47 -16.80 -4.80
CA PHE A 275 -3.98 -18.13 -5.16
C PHE A 275 -2.58 -18.35 -4.60
N PHE A 276 -1.65 -17.45 -4.91
CA PHE A 276 -0.30 -17.48 -4.37
C PHE A 276 -0.30 -17.44 -2.85
N GLY A 277 -0.98 -16.47 -2.24
CA GLY A 277 -1.04 -16.29 -0.79
C GLY A 277 -1.67 -17.48 -0.03
N THR A 278 -2.45 -18.33 -0.72
CA THR A 278 -3.02 -19.55 -0.12
C THR A 278 -2.06 -20.74 -0.22
N LEU A 279 -1.42 -20.94 -1.36
CA LEU A 279 -0.58 -22.12 -1.64
C LEU A 279 0.88 -21.91 -1.21
N SER A 280 1.38 -20.67 -1.23
CA SER A 280 2.68 -20.34 -0.65
C SER A 280 2.66 -20.66 0.86
N ALA A 281 3.80 -21.00 1.42
CA ALA A 281 3.94 -21.42 2.82
C ALA A 281 2.97 -22.56 3.21
N PHE A 282 2.71 -23.51 2.33
CA PHE A 282 1.94 -24.73 2.63
C PHE A 282 2.61 -25.53 3.76
N THR A 283 3.92 -25.64 3.74
CA THR A 283 4.74 -26.14 4.83
C THR A 283 5.29 -24.99 5.67
N ASP A 284 5.57 -25.23 6.95
CA ASP A 284 6.05 -24.23 7.89
C ASP A 284 7.48 -23.74 7.56
N PRO A 285 7.66 -22.52 7.06
CA PRO A 285 8.97 -21.98 6.70
C PRO A 285 9.76 -21.53 7.93
N TYR A 286 9.10 -21.35 9.08
CA TYR A 286 9.72 -20.87 10.32
C TYR A 286 10.15 -22.01 11.24
N ALA A 287 10.09 -23.27 10.80
CA ALA A 287 10.58 -24.42 11.54
C ALA A 287 12.10 -24.37 11.56
N GLY A 288 12.71 -24.08 12.70
CA GLY A 288 14.17 -24.09 12.87
C GLY A 288 14.76 -25.50 12.81
N ALA A 289 16.06 -25.59 12.54
CA ALA A 289 16.81 -26.85 12.48
C ALA A 289 16.73 -27.69 13.78
N ASN A 290 16.50 -27.04 14.91
CA ASN A 290 16.25 -27.68 16.21
C ASN A 290 14.73 -27.76 16.45
N ALA A 291 14.03 -28.54 15.65
CA ALA A 291 12.58 -28.75 15.77
C ALA A 291 12.20 -29.19 17.19
N SER A 292 11.68 -28.25 17.96
CA SER A 292 11.08 -28.49 19.27
C SER A 292 9.82 -29.34 19.12
N GLU A 293 9.30 -29.85 20.23
CA GLU A 293 8.17 -30.78 20.41
C GLU A 293 6.92 -30.55 19.51
N PHE A 294 6.77 -29.37 18.90
CA PHE A 294 5.64 -29.00 18.05
C PHE A 294 5.83 -29.29 16.55
N ASN A 295 7.04 -29.64 16.12
CA ASN A 295 7.41 -29.84 14.72
C ASN A 295 7.96 -31.24 14.46
N SER A 296 7.08 -32.20 14.31
CA SER A 296 7.39 -33.49 13.69
C SER A 296 7.19 -33.44 12.17
N PHE A 297 7.54 -32.31 11.54
CA PHE A 297 7.38 -32.15 10.10
C PHE A 297 8.53 -32.83 9.37
N ASP A 298 8.17 -33.67 8.42
CA ASP A 298 9.12 -34.28 7.50
C ASP A 298 9.65 -33.22 6.52
N THR A 299 10.94 -32.97 6.58
CA THR A 299 11.63 -32.02 5.70
C THR A 299 11.65 -32.49 4.25
N ASP A 300 11.33 -33.76 3.98
CA ASP A 300 11.39 -34.36 2.66
C ASP A 300 10.10 -34.17 1.82
N PHE A 301 9.12 -33.43 2.29
CA PHE A 301 7.92 -33.12 1.51
C PHE A 301 8.09 -31.80 0.75
N SER A 302 8.02 -31.89 -0.59
CA SER A 302 8.05 -30.72 -1.47
C SER A 302 6.74 -30.54 -2.23
N TYR A 303 6.45 -29.27 -2.58
CA TYR A 303 5.28 -28.90 -3.35
C TYR A 303 5.61 -27.79 -4.36
N GLU A 304 4.93 -27.82 -5.52
CA GLU A 304 5.15 -26.82 -6.56
C GLU A 304 3.89 -26.60 -7.41
N VAL A 305 3.79 -25.41 -8.03
CA VAL A 305 2.79 -25.11 -9.07
C VAL A 305 3.50 -24.62 -10.31
N LYS A 306 3.28 -25.30 -11.43
CA LYS A 306 3.85 -24.97 -12.73
C LYS A 306 2.77 -24.63 -13.75
N ILE A 307 3.01 -23.59 -14.53
CA ILE A 307 2.18 -23.23 -15.68
C ILE A 307 2.94 -23.56 -16.95
N TRP A 308 2.33 -24.35 -17.81
CA TRP A 308 2.92 -24.79 -19.07
C TRP A 308 2.35 -23.97 -20.23
N SER A 309 3.24 -23.46 -21.08
CA SER A 309 2.90 -22.85 -22.37
C SER A 309 3.66 -23.59 -23.46
N GLY A 310 2.96 -24.51 -24.12
CA GLY A 310 3.58 -25.46 -25.04
C GLY A 310 4.57 -26.39 -24.31
N LYS A 311 5.86 -26.31 -24.65
CA LYS A 311 6.92 -27.16 -24.06
C LYS A 311 7.70 -26.46 -22.92
N SER A 312 7.45 -25.21 -22.65
CA SER A 312 8.10 -24.46 -21.57
C SER A 312 7.15 -24.29 -20.39
N PHE A 313 7.72 -24.19 -19.20
CA PHE A 313 6.94 -23.91 -17.99
C PHE A 313 7.55 -22.76 -17.19
N SER A 314 6.72 -22.12 -16.39
CA SER A 314 7.11 -21.22 -15.31
C SER A 314 6.58 -21.73 -13.98
N ALA A 315 7.41 -21.78 -12.95
CA ALA A 315 6.97 -22.08 -11.60
C ALA A 315 6.43 -20.80 -10.97
N ILE A 316 5.23 -20.88 -10.38
CA ILE A 316 4.57 -19.75 -9.67
C ILE A 316 4.51 -19.97 -8.17
N VAL A 317 4.59 -21.21 -7.71
CA VAL A 317 4.73 -21.58 -6.30
C VAL A 317 5.77 -22.69 -6.24
N GLU A 318 6.73 -22.50 -5.37
CA GLU A 318 7.76 -23.49 -5.06
C GLU A 318 7.87 -23.65 -3.55
N ASN A 319 8.59 -24.66 -3.08
CA ASN A 319 8.85 -24.83 -1.66
C ASN A 319 9.73 -23.69 -1.12
N GLU A 320 9.11 -22.68 -0.50
CA GLU A 320 9.69 -21.37 -0.22
C GLU A 320 10.59 -21.30 1.02
N ARG A 321 11.12 -22.40 1.53
CA ARG A 321 12.05 -22.38 2.67
C ARG A 321 13.27 -21.48 2.43
N GLU A 322 13.63 -21.24 1.17
CA GLU A 322 14.73 -20.33 0.79
C GLU A 322 14.29 -18.86 0.73
N ALA A 323 13.02 -18.58 0.44
CA ALA A 323 12.52 -17.21 0.30
C ALA A 323 12.23 -16.55 1.65
N ILE A 324 11.69 -17.31 2.60
CA ILE A 324 11.41 -16.84 3.94
C ILE A 324 11.68 -17.97 4.94
N SER A 325 12.69 -17.79 5.78
CA SER A 325 13.04 -18.73 6.84
C SER A 325 13.03 -18.03 8.19
N ARG A 326 13.14 -18.83 9.25
CA ARG A 326 13.29 -18.30 10.60
C ARG A 326 14.52 -17.40 10.71
N GLU A 327 15.63 -17.80 10.11
CA GLU A 327 16.89 -17.07 10.10
C GLU A 327 16.70 -15.68 9.45
N ILE A 328 16.02 -15.62 8.28
CA ILE A 328 15.71 -14.36 7.60
C ILE A 328 14.82 -13.46 8.45
N THR A 329 13.83 -14.05 9.12
CA THR A 329 12.95 -13.26 10.00
C THR A 329 13.63 -12.81 11.29
N GLU A 330 14.61 -13.55 11.79
CA GLU A 330 15.44 -13.11 12.92
C GLU A 330 16.38 -11.94 12.60
N GLU A 331 16.64 -11.64 11.32
CA GLU A 331 17.35 -10.41 10.91
C GLU A 331 16.48 -9.15 11.09
N MET A 332 15.16 -9.28 11.17
CA MET A 332 14.25 -8.14 11.34
C MET A 332 14.44 -7.42 12.68
N GLU A 333 13.93 -6.20 12.76
CA GLU A 333 14.12 -5.31 13.93
C GLU A 333 13.48 -5.83 15.20
N HIS A 334 12.31 -6.46 15.06
CA HIS A 334 11.49 -6.91 16.18
C HIS A 334 11.14 -8.37 15.98
N VAL A 335 11.47 -9.19 16.97
CA VAL A 335 11.18 -10.63 16.96
C VAL A 335 10.63 -11.03 18.32
N LEU A 336 9.56 -11.80 18.32
CA LEU A 336 8.97 -12.43 19.50
C LEU A 336 8.88 -13.93 19.24
N SER A 337 9.60 -14.73 19.98
CA SER A 337 9.66 -16.18 19.76
C SER A 337 9.70 -16.94 21.07
N GLY A 338 8.88 -17.99 21.19
CA GLY A 338 8.82 -18.79 22.39
C GLY A 338 7.71 -19.81 22.38
N ASN A 339 7.47 -20.43 23.53
CA ASN A 339 6.45 -21.45 23.70
C ASN A 339 5.45 -21.04 24.78
N ILE A 340 4.21 -21.45 24.60
CA ILE A 340 3.12 -21.31 25.56
C ILE A 340 2.90 -22.68 26.20
N ASP A 341 2.89 -22.73 27.54
CA ASP A 341 2.69 -23.95 28.28
C ASP A 341 1.18 -24.26 28.46
N GLU A 342 0.88 -25.42 29.11
CA GLU A 342 -0.49 -25.88 29.38
C GLU A 342 -1.32 -24.92 30.24
N ASN A 343 -0.67 -24.03 30.99
CA ASN A 343 -1.31 -23.00 31.80
C ASN A 343 -1.47 -21.68 31.07
N GLY A 344 -1.14 -21.62 29.77
CA GLY A 344 -1.23 -20.43 28.94
C GLY A 344 -0.12 -19.39 29.18
N VAL A 345 0.96 -19.79 29.89
CA VAL A 345 2.11 -18.92 30.16
C VAL A 345 3.07 -18.95 28.96
N PHE A 346 3.33 -17.80 28.37
CA PHE A 346 4.36 -17.65 27.35
C PHE A 346 5.74 -17.57 28.02
N LYS A 347 6.69 -18.33 27.49
CA LYS A 347 8.12 -18.25 27.84
C LYS A 347 8.93 -18.21 26.56
N GLY A 348 9.77 -17.19 26.41
CA GLY A 348 10.50 -17.00 25.17
C GLY A 348 11.48 -15.85 25.21
N GLN A 349 11.79 -15.35 24.04
CA GLN A 349 12.75 -14.27 23.79
C GLN A 349 12.12 -13.14 23.00
N ILE A 350 12.67 -11.93 23.16
CA ILE A 350 12.20 -10.75 22.47
C ILE A 350 13.35 -9.88 21.99
N LYS A 351 13.30 -9.52 20.71
CA LYS A 351 14.19 -8.57 20.04
C LYS A 351 13.43 -7.30 19.75
N ALA A 352 14.00 -6.15 20.05
CA ALA A 352 13.40 -4.86 19.79
C ALA A 352 14.47 -3.86 19.30
N PHE A 353 14.15 -3.12 18.24
CA PHE A 353 15.07 -2.16 17.62
C PHE A 353 16.43 -2.76 17.26
N GLY A 354 16.41 -3.97 16.68
CA GLY A 354 17.60 -4.70 16.25
C GLY A 354 18.39 -5.39 17.36
N GLU A 355 18.01 -5.24 18.62
CA GLU A 355 18.74 -5.79 19.77
C GLU A 355 17.89 -6.79 20.56
N TRP A 356 18.47 -7.95 20.93
CA TRP A 356 17.83 -8.88 21.85
C TRP A 356 17.71 -8.28 23.25
N LYS A 357 16.51 -8.13 23.76
CA LYS A 357 16.22 -7.57 25.09
C LYS A 357 16.10 -8.64 26.15
N LYS A 358 15.54 -9.80 25.75
CA LYS A 358 15.48 -11.03 26.55
C LYS A 358 15.80 -12.21 25.64
N LEU A 359 16.52 -13.21 26.15
CA LEU A 359 16.94 -14.40 25.41
C LEU A 359 16.36 -15.67 26.02
N GLY A 360 16.34 -16.74 25.24
CA GLY A 360 15.94 -18.08 25.69
C GLY A 360 14.49 -18.12 26.19
N THR A 361 14.30 -18.21 27.49
CA THR A 361 12.99 -18.28 28.18
C THR A 361 12.79 -17.12 29.16
N ASP A 362 13.63 -16.10 29.12
CA ASP A 362 13.66 -15.01 30.11
C ASP A 362 12.50 -14.01 29.95
N TYR A 363 11.84 -14.04 28.82
CA TYR A 363 10.63 -13.23 28.62
C TYR A 363 9.40 -14.05 28.91
N VAL A 364 8.72 -13.71 30.02
CA VAL A 364 7.56 -14.44 30.53
C VAL A 364 6.33 -13.55 30.50
N ILE A 365 5.24 -14.03 29.87
CA ILE A 365 3.93 -13.36 29.85
C ILE A 365 2.89 -14.33 30.42
N TYR A 366 2.19 -13.89 31.46
CA TYR A 366 1.10 -14.65 32.06
C TYR A 366 -0.21 -14.41 31.28
N PRO A 367 -1.13 -15.40 31.26
CA PRO A 367 -2.44 -15.23 30.66
C PRO A 367 -3.23 -14.12 31.35
N PRO A 368 -4.23 -13.52 30.67
CA PRO A 368 -5.10 -12.50 31.27
C PRO A 368 -5.81 -13.01 32.53
N LYS A 369 -5.91 -12.17 33.56
CA LYS A 369 -6.51 -12.54 34.86
C LYS A 369 -7.99 -12.89 34.80
N ASP A 370 -8.69 -12.36 33.80
CA ASP A 370 -10.12 -12.55 33.53
C ASP A 370 -10.40 -13.82 32.72
N ILE A 371 -9.36 -14.55 32.28
CA ILE A 371 -9.52 -15.77 31.49
C ILE A 371 -9.15 -16.98 32.31
N VAL A 372 -10.09 -17.88 32.48
CA VAL A 372 -9.86 -19.19 33.09
C VAL A 372 -9.37 -20.18 32.05
N ILE A 373 -8.13 -20.66 32.18
CA ILE A 373 -7.56 -21.68 31.31
C ILE A 373 -8.26 -23.01 31.54
N PRO A 374 -8.96 -23.56 30.54
CA PRO A 374 -9.72 -24.80 30.75
C PRO A 374 -8.79 -26.01 30.83
N LYS A 375 -9.04 -26.89 31.80
CA LYS A 375 -8.28 -28.13 32.03
C LYS A 375 -9.06 -29.40 31.67
N GLY A 376 -10.32 -29.27 31.29
CA GLY A 376 -11.16 -30.42 30.94
C GLY A 376 -10.75 -31.08 29.61
N PRO A 377 -10.89 -32.38 29.44
CA PRO A 377 -10.40 -33.13 28.30
C PRO A 377 -10.98 -32.70 26.96
N THR A 378 -12.17 -32.10 26.96
CA THR A 378 -12.84 -31.56 25.74
C THR A 378 -12.64 -30.06 25.54
N THR A 379 -11.96 -29.37 26.45
CA THR A 379 -11.86 -27.92 26.47
C THR A 379 -10.44 -27.35 26.60
N PHE A 380 -9.46 -28.18 27.04
CA PHE A 380 -8.09 -27.72 27.19
C PHE A 380 -7.46 -27.34 25.82
N ILE A 381 -6.51 -26.41 25.85
CA ILE A 381 -5.84 -25.92 24.64
C ILE A 381 -4.61 -26.77 24.33
N GLY A 382 -3.82 -27.09 25.35
CA GLY A 382 -2.49 -27.67 25.25
C GLY A 382 -1.41 -26.64 24.90
N PRO A 383 -0.14 -27.05 25.00
CA PRO A 383 0.99 -26.20 24.71
C PRO A 383 1.12 -25.93 23.20
N PHE A 384 1.67 -24.76 22.80
CA PHE A 384 1.90 -24.42 21.41
C PHE A 384 3.06 -23.43 21.25
N GLY A 385 3.67 -23.38 20.06
CA GLY A 385 4.77 -22.48 19.76
C GLY A 385 4.31 -21.19 19.09
N LEU A 386 5.05 -20.11 19.33
CA LEU A 386 4.85 -18.79 18.73
C LEU A 386 6.18 -18.27 18.18
N HIS A 387 6.16 -17.78 16.95
CA HIS A 387 7.24 -17.01 16.36
C HIS A 387 6.65 -15.87 15.52
N ILE A 388 7.08 -14.65 15.79
CA ILE A 388 6.64 -13.47 15.07
C ILE A 388 7.84 -12.56 14.87
N ALA A 389 8.00 -12.04 13.65
CA ALA A 389 8.96 -11.02 13.30
C ALA A 389 8.26 -9.87 12.56
N THR A 390 8.76 -8.67 12.74
CA THR A 390 8.25 -7.47 12.09
C THR A 390 9.29 -6.37 12.07
N PHE A 391 9.02 -5.31 11.33
CA PHE A 391 9.89 -4.13 11.22
C PHE A 391 9.07 -2.84 11.19
N GLU A 392 9.70 -1.70 11.44
CA GLU A 392 9.04 -0.39 11.51
C GLU A 392 8.31 -0.02 10.20
N GLN A 393 7.18 0.67 10.33
CA GLN A 393 6.37 1.05 9.17
C GLN A 393 7.02 2.15 8.32
N ALA A 394 7.69 3.10 8.98
CA ALA A 394 8.36 4.21 8.33
C ALA A 394 9.88 4.02 8.42
N ARG A 395 10.58 4.21 7.30
CA ARG A 395 12.05 4.08 7.23
C ARG A 395 12.75 4.99 8.25
N VAL A 396 12.20 6.18 8.49
CA VAL A 396 12.78 7.15 9.45
C VAL A 396 12.82 6.61 10.89
N ASN A 397 11.92 5.67 11.23
CA ASN A 397 11.82 5.05 12.55
C ASN A 397 12.61 3.73 12.66
N SER A 398 13.14 3.23 11.54
CA SER A 398 13.73 1.90 11.42
C SER A 398 15.23 1.93 11.69
N THR A 399 15.72 0.91 12.39
CA THR A 399 17.15 0.64 12.61
C THR A 399 17.77 -0.12 11.43
N LEU A 400 16.98 -0.62 10.49
CA LEU A 400 17.46 -1.35 9.32
C LEU A 400 18.21 -0.43 8.36
N SER A 401 19.12 -1.00 7.59
CA SER A 401 19.71 -0.31 6.45
C SER A 401 18.66 -0.04 5.35
N ASP A 402 18.91 0.92 4.44
CA ASP A 402 18.01 1.17 3.29
C ASP A 402 17.80 -0.09 2.43
N ALA A 403 18.84 -0.92 2.28
CA ALA A 403 18.79 -2.15 1.52
C ALA A 403 17.87 -3.18 2.20
N ASP A 404 18.06 -3.41 3.50
CA ASP A 404 17.28 -4.37 4.26
C ASP A 404 15.81 -3.92 4.41
N PHE A 405 15.58 -2.63 4.66
CA PHE A 405 14.23 -2.08 4.72
C PHE A 405 13.48 -2.27 3.38
N THR A 406 14.16 -2.08 2.25
CA THR A 406 13.59 -2.30 0.92
C THR A 406 13.35 -3.78 0.67
N ARG A 407 14.30 -4.65 1.03
CA ARG A 407 14.19 -6.12 0.95
C ARG A 407 12.99 -6.62 1.74
N PHE A 408 12.89 -6.29 3.02
CA PHE A 408 11.77 -6.72 3.86
C PHE A 408 10.44 -6.10 3.46
N SER A 409 10.43 -4.87 2.95
CA SER A 409 9.21 -4.27 2.38
C SER A 409 8.76 -5.00 1.11
N GLY A 410 9.68 -5.51 0.30
CA GLY A 410 9.41 -6.37 -0.85
C GLY A 410 8.82 -7.72 -0.43
N LEU A 411 9.48 -8.40 0.51
CA LEU A 411 9.02 -9.67 1.07
C LEU A 411 7.63 -9.53 1.74
N ALA A 412 7.36 -8.40 2.41
CA ALA A 412 6.07 -8.18 3.07
C ALA A 412 4.89 -8.15 2.10
N LYS A 413 5.08 -7.73 0.87
CA LYS A 413 4.01 -7.74 -0.16
C LYS A 413 3.57 -9.14 -0.55
N GLN A 414 4.46 -10.13 -0.46
CA GLN A 414 4.23 -11.49 -0.93
C GLN A 414 4.00 -12.49 0.21
N HIS A 415 4.74 -12.34 1.32
CA HIS A 415 4.85 -13.36 2.37
C HIS A 415 4.42 -12.88 3.76
N SER A 416 3.89 -11.65 3.90
CA SER A 416 3.40 -11.22 5.21
C SER A 416 2.16 -12.01 5.63
N GLY A 417 2.02 -12.21 6.92
CA GLY A 417 0.87 -12.85 7.53
C GLY A 417 1.22 -13.52 8.86
N PHE A 418 0.18 -13.72 9.67
CA PHE A 418 0.29 -14.48 10.91
C PHE A 418 -0.42 -15.82 10.74
N LEU A 419 0.35 -16.84 10.46
CA LEU A 419 -0.08 -18.14 9.99
C LEU A 419 -0.27 -19.12 11.15
N ILE A 420 -1.08 -20.15 10.95
CA ILE A 420 -1.20 -21.28 11.90
C ILE A 420 -0.77 -22.54 11.17
N PHE A 421 0.13 -23.30 11.81
CA PHE A 421 0.59 -24.59 11.31
C PHE A 421 0.24 -25.69 12.29
N ARG A 422 -0.29 -26.80 11.78
CA ARG A 422 -0.54 -28.02 12.55
C ARG A 422 0.35 -29.15 12.04
N ASN A 423 1.21 -29.68 12.90
CA ASN A 423 2.20 -30.68 12.51
C ASN A 423 2.98 -30.27 11.26
N GLY A 424 3.37 -28.99 11.15
CA GLY A 424 4.13 -28.45 10.05
C GLY A 424 3.36 -28.10 8.78
N LEU A 425 2.05 -28.40 8.68
CA LEU A 425 1.21 -28.03 7.54
C LEU A 425 0.26 -26.88 7.89
N ARG A 426 0.07 -25.96 6.94
CA ARG A 426 -0.76 -24.77 7.11
C ARG A 426 -2.23 -25.09 7.37
N VAL A 427 -2.82 -24.36 8.30
CA VAL A 427 -4.25 -24.38 8.62
C VAL A 427 -4.90 -23.15 8.00
N LEU A 428 -5.70 -23.36 6.97
CA LEU A 428 -6.44 -22.28 6.33
C LEU A 428 -7.70 -21.91 7.16
N PRO A 429 -8.23 -20.67 7.06
CA PRO A 429 -7.76 -19.55 6.21
C PRO A 429 -6.82 -18.57 6.93
N TYR A 430 -6.22 -18.97 8.06
CA TYR A 430 -5.41 -18.08 8.90
C TYR A 430 -4.21 -17.50 8.13
N GLY A 431 -4.00 -16.19 8.35
CA GLY A 431 -2.98 -15.41 7.66
C GLY A 431 -3.39 -14.86 6.30
N ARG A 432 -4.61 -15.14 5.80
CA ARG A 432 -5.19 -14.43 4.66
C ARG A 432 -5.63 -13.02 5.09
N GLU A 433 -5.53 -12.03 4.21
CA GLU A 433 -5.86 -10.64 4.50
C GLU A 433 -7.29 -10.43 5.03
N ILE A 434 -8.22 -11.24 4.56
CA ILE A 434 -9.65 -11.19 4.96
C ILE A 434 -9.90 -11.80 6.35
N ASN A 435 -8.96 -12.60 6.88
CA ASN A 435 -9.14 -13.32 8.14
C ASN A 435 -8.35 -12.69 9.29
N ASP A 436 -8.96 -11.74 10.00
CA ASP A 436 -8.41 -11.13 11.21
C ASP A 436 -8.82 -11.88 12.50
N PHE A 437 -8.51 -13.17 12.56
CA PHE A 437 -8.89 -14.04 13.69
C PHE A 437 -8.38 -13.54 15.05
N PHE A 438 -7.20 -12.96 15.10
CA PHE A 438 -6.61 -12.40 16.32
C PHE A 438 -6.98 -10.93 16.55
N GLU A 439 -7.86 -10.37 15.72
CA GLU A 439 -8.30 -8.97 15.79
C GLU A 439 -7.15 -7.95 15.72
N ILE A 440 -6.07 -8.26 14.99
CA ILE A 440 -4.89 -7.40 14.89
C ILE A 440 -5.25 -6.08 14.20
N GLU A 441 -5.88 -6.13 13.03
CA GLU A 441 -6.27 -4.93 12.29
C GLU A 441 -7.42 -4.19 12.98
N LYS A 442 -8.34 -4.92 13.61
CA LYS A 442 -9.41 -4.32 14.42
C LYS A 442 -8.83 -3.53 15.61
N GLN A 443 -7.90 -4.11 16.36
CA GLN A 443 -7.24 -3.44 17.48
C GLN A 443 -6.39 -2.25 17.00
N ARG A 444 -5.69 -2.40 15.89
CA ARG A 444 -4.93 -1.33 15.26
C ARG A 444 -5.81 -0.15 14.82
N SER A 445 -7.00 -0.41 14.28
CA SER A 445 -7.94 0.64 13.88
C SER A 445 -8.50 1.43 15.07
N ILE A 446 -8.71 0.75 16.21
CA ILE A 446 -9.23 1.37 17.45
C ILE A 446 -8.13 2.13 18.21
N ASN A 447 -6.92 1.57 18.27
CA ASN A 447 -5.81 2.02 19.12
C ASN A 447 -4.52 2.20 18.32
N ALA A 448 -4.57 2.95 17.21
CA ALA A 448 -3.43 3.17 16.34
C ALA A 448 -2.17 3.60 17.12
N GLY A 449 -1.06 2.90 16.88
CA GLY A 449 0.23 3.14 17.54
C GLY A 449 0.41 2.49 18.91
N ARG A 450 -0.65 2.25 19.69
CA ARG A 450 -0.53 1.52 20.96
C ARG A 450 -0.35 0.03 20.76
N GLU A 451 -1.14 -0.55 19.88
CA GLU A 451 -1.11 -2.00 19.59
C GLU A 451 0.04 -2.38 18.65
N TYR A 452 0.64 -1.41 17.93
CA TYR A 452 1.83 -1.55 17.07
C TYR A 452 1.68 -2.52 15.87
N TRP A 453 1.14 -3.73 16.10
CA TRP A 453 1.12 -4.84 15.16
C TRP A 453 0.34 -4.51 13.87
N ASN A 454 0.89 -4.94 12.71
CA ASN A 454 0.30 -4.75 11.40
C ASN A 454 0.44 -6.05 10.60
N SER A 455 -0.68 -6.70 10.29
CA SER A 455 -0.70 -7.99 9.60
C SER A 455 0.07 -7.98 8.27
N ARG A 456 0.07 -6.84 7.55
CA ARG A 456 0.79 -6.67 6.29
C ARG A 456 2.32 -6.52 6.44
N ARG A 457 2.85 -6.49 7.65
CA ARG A 457 4.28 -6.42 7.96
C ARG A 457 4.71 -7.40 9.04
N MET A 458 3.82 -8.31 9.40
CA MET A 458 4.11 -9.40 10.31
C MET A 458 4.48 -10.64 9.51
N PHE A 459 5.52 -11.31 9.96
CA PHE A 459 5.93 -12.62 9.49
C PHE A 459 5.92 -13.53 10.71
N GLY A 460 5.05 -14.53 10.70
CA GLY A 460 5.00 -15.33 11.89
C GLY A 460 4.02 -16.47 11.85
N ARG A 461 4.16 -17.31 12.86
CA ARG A 461 3.36 -18.51 13.01
C ARG A 461 2.93 -18.77 14.43
N ILE A 462 1.86 -19.54 14.52
CA ILE A 462 1.51 -20.38 15.66
C ILE A 462 1.69 -21.83 15.24
N ALA A 463 2.51 -22.59 15.96
CA ALA A 463 2.73 -24.00 15.72
C ALA A 463 1.97 -24.83 16.75
N ILE A 464 1.04 -25.66 16.29
CA ILE A 464 0.24 -26.60 17.09
C ILE A 464 0.46 -28.02 16.61
N SER A 465 0.16 -28.97 17.49
CA SER A 465 0.15 -30.38 17.14
C SER A 465 -1.22 -30.99 17.40
N ARG A 466 -1.56 -31.99 16.62
CA ARG A 466 -2.83 -32.71 16.80
C ARG A 466 -2.89 -33.44 18.13
N GLU A 467 -1.76 -33.97 18.58
CA GLU A 467 -1.66 -34.76 19.82
C GLU A 467 -1.78 -33.85 21.04
N LEU A 468 -1.12 -32.71 21.01
CA LEU A 468 -1.09 -31.78 22.16
C LEU A 468 -2.30 -30.83 22.17
N ASN A 469 -2.92 -30.56 20.99
CA ASN A 469 -4.02 -29.58 20.85
C ASN A 469 -5.28 -30.22 20.21
N PRO A 470 -5.82 -31.33 20.74
CA PRO A 470 -6.89 -32.12 20.13
C PRO A 470 -8.22 -31.36 20.02
N ASN A 471 -8.42 -30.30 20.82
CA ASN A 471 -9.63 -29.50 20.85
C ASN A 471 -9.64 -28.33 19.85
N LEU A 472 -8.49 -28.02 19.25
CA LEU A 472 -8.41 -27.07 18.14
C LEU A 472 -8.74 -27.80 16.84
N ARG A 473 -10.04 -27.99 16.57
CA ARG A 473 -10.54 -28.75 15.41
C ARG A 473 -10.96 -27.83 14.29
N ASP A 474 -10.70 -28.25 13.04
CA ASP A 474 -11.14 -27.51 11.86
C ASP A 474 -12.64 -27.69 11.61
N LYS A 475 -13.29 -26.64 11.13
CA LYS A 475 -14.64 -26.71 10.54
C LYS A 475 -14.66 -27.65 9.35
N ALA A 476 -15.84 -28.12 8.97
CA ALA A 476 -16.00 -29.01 7.82
C ALA A 476 -15.52 -28.36 6.52
N GLY A 477 -15.87 -27.10 6.30
CA GLY A 477 -15.54 -26.31 5.13
C GLY A 477 -14.11 -25.73 5.14
N ARG A 478 -13.26 -26.12 6.09
CA ARG A 478 -11.89 -25.58 6.20
C ARG A 478 -11.79 -24.05 6.39
N GLU A 479 -12.87 -23.43 6.86
CA GLU A 479 -12.96 -22.01 7.16
C GLU A 479 -12.44 -21.68 8.58
N GLY A 480 -11.39 -22.33 9.02
CA GLY A 480 -10.78 -22.16 10.34
C GLY A 480 -11.27 -23.17 11.40
N PHE A 481 -10.97 -22.87 12.66
CA PHE A 481 -11.35 -23.72 13.77
C PHE A 481 -12.83 -23.62 14.10
N ILE A 482 -13.36 -24.73 14.65
CA ILE A 482 -14.68 -24.72 15.29
C ILE A 482 -14.63 -23.72 16.45
N ASP A 483 -15.65 -22.87 16.55
CA ASP A 483 -15.77 -21.88 17.62
C ASP A 483 -16.15 -22.55 18.95
N ASN A 484 -15.18 -23.14 19.60
CA ASN A 484 -15.28 -23.75 20.91
C ASN A 484 -14.46 -22.97 21.96
N ARG A 485 -14.54 -23.43 23.20
CA ARG A 485 -13.83 -22.77 24.33
C ARG A 485 -12.32 -22.75 24.13
N ALA A 486 -11.70 -23.83 23.63
CA ALA A 486 -10.26 -23.90 23.38
C ALA A 486 -9.81 -22.85 22.36
N THR A 487 -10.55 -22.70 21.25
CA THR A 487 -10.28 -21.71 20.20
C THR A 487 -10.41 -20.27 20.71
N LYS A 488 -11.44 -19.99 21.52
CA LYS A 488 -11.63 -18.66 22.14
C LYS A 488 -10.48 -18.30 23.07
N VAL A 489 -10.06 -19.24 23.92
CA VAL A 489 -8.97 -19.00 24.87
C VAL A 489 -7.62 -18.88 24.13
N LEU A 490 -7.36 -19.71 23.11
CA LEU A 490 -6.19 -19.54 22.24
C LEU A 490 -6.09 -18.10 21.71
N ARG A 491 -7.21 -17.59 21.14
CA ARG A 491 -7.27 -16.22 20.60
C ARG A 491 -6.93 -15.18 21.64
N GLU A 492 -7.52 -15.27 22.83
CA GLU A 492 -7.30 -14.29 23.88
C GLU A 492 -5.88 -14.35 24.48
N ILE A 493 -5.28 -15.55 24.62
CA ILE A 493 -3.87 -15.70 25.04
C ILE A 493 -2.95 -15.00 24.03
N VAL A 494 -3.11 -15.27 22.74
CA VAL A 494 -2.27 -14.68 21.69
C VAL A 494 -2.45 -13.16 21.64
N LYS A 495 -3.69 -12.66 21.70
CA LYS A 495 -3.98 -11.21 21.79
C LYS A 495 -3.27 -10.57 22.98
N ASN A 496 -3.30 -11.21 24.14
CA ASN A 496 -2.62 -10.73 25.34
C ASN A 496 -1.10 -10.67 25.15
N ILE A 497 -0.52 -11.71 24.56
CA ILE A 497 0.94 -11.74 24.27
C ILE A 497 1.33 -10.60 23.35
N LEU A 498 0.60 -10.39 22.27
CA LEU A 498 0.82 -9.28 21.33
C LEU A 498 0.71 -7.93 22.03
N LYS A 499 -0.31 -7.76 22.86
CA LYS A 499 -0.56 -6.52 23.60
C LYS A 499 0.54 -6.23 24.64
N CYS A 500 0.97 -7.23 25.40
CA CYS A 500 2.06 -7.08 26.38
C CYS A 500 3.37 -6.70 25.68
N ALA A 501 3.74 -7.40 24.60
CA ALA A 501 4.94 -7.10 23.83
C ALA A 501 4.90 -5.69 23.23
N ALA A 502 3.74 -5.29 22.69
CA ALA A 502 3.56 -3.92 22.16
C ALA A 502 3.69 -2.88 23.27
N TYR A 503 3.06 -3.10 24.42
CA TYR A 503 3.11 -2.17 25.55
C TYR A 503 4.52 -1.99 26.11
N GLU A 504 5.27 -3.08 26.27
CA GLU A 504 6.61 -3.04 26.87
C GLU A 504 7.68 -2.56 25.88
N TYR A 505 7.60 -2.89 24.58
CA TYR A 505 8.71 -2.71 23.63
C TYR A 505 8.40 -1.84 22.42
N PHE A 506 7.26 -2.06 21.73
CA PHE A 506 7.08 -1.58 20.37
C PHE A 506 6.07 -0.45 20.23
N GLY A 507 5.02 -0.43 21.05
CA GLY A 507 3.92 0.52 20.94
C GLY A 507 4.27 1.92 21.39
N SER A 508 3.43 2.88 21.07
CA SER A 508 3.64 4.30 21.41
C SER A 508 3.74 4.58 22.92
N ASN A 509 3.18 3.70 23.74
CA ASN A 509 3.23 3.81 25.20
C ASN A 509 4.50 3.21 25.80
N SER A 510 5.28 2.44 25.04
CA SER A 510 6.52 1.82 25.49
C SER A 510 7.56 2.85 25.87
N GLU A 511 8.13 2.75 27.06
CA GLU A 511 9.24 3.60 27.52
C GLU A 511 10.50 3.34 26.68
N LEU A 512 10.74 2.09 26.27
CA LEU A 512 11.86 1.75 25.39
C LEU A 512 11.73 2.48 24.04
N ARG A 513 10.53 2.49 23.45
CA ARG A 513 10.29 3.18 22.19
C ARG A 513 10.48 4.70 22.33
N LYS A 514 9.94 5.29 23.39
CA LYS A 514 10.07 6.74 23.66
C LYS A 514 11.54 7.15 23.80
N LEU A 515 12.35 6.29 24.39
CA LEU A 515 13.79 6.54 24.59
C LEU A 515 14.58 6.38 23.29
N ARG A 516 14.33 5.31 22.50
CA ARG A 516 15.15 4.95 21.34
C ARG A 516 14.76 5.68 20.06
N LEU A 517 13.47 5.96 19.88
CA LEU A 517 12.97 6.52 18.62
C LEU A 517 13.57 7.87 18.23
N PRO A 518 13.76 8.85 19.14
CA PRO A 518 14.37 10.13 18.80
C PRO A 518 15.82 9.98 18.27
N ASP A 519 16.60 9.09 18.87
CA ASP A 519 17.99 8.83 18.45
C ASP A 519 18.02 8.19 17.06
N ILE A 520 17.16 7.19 16.82
CA ILE A 520 17.02 6.51 15.51
C ILE A 520 16.61 7.52 14.44
N GLN A 521 15.61 8.36 14.71
CA GLN A 521 15.15 9.39 13.78
C GLN A 521 16.26 10.39 13.46
N SER A 522 16.97 10.90 14.50
CA SER A 522 18.08 11.82 14.29
C SER A 522 19.20 11.21 13.45
N GLN A 523 19.52 9.93 13.65
CA GLN A 523 20.54 9.24 12.88
C GLN A 523 20.10 9.05 11.42
N ASN A 524 18.87 8.59 11.20
CA ASN A 524 18.32 8.37 9.86
C ASN A 524 18.17 9.68 9.06
N GLU A 525 17.77 10.78 9.72
CA GLU A 525 17.71 12.10 9.10
C GLU A 525 19.12 12.60 8.68
N LYS A 526 20.13 12.37 9.52
CA LYS A 526 21.53 12.70 9.16
C LYS A 526 22.03 11.89 7.97
N GLU A 527 21.75 10.57 7.96
CA GLU A 527 22.14 9.69 6.84
C GLU A 527 21.42 10.09 5.54
N LEU A 528 20.13 10.42 5.62
CA LEU A 528 19.35 10.88 4.47
C LEU A 528 19.91 12.21 3.93
N ALA A 529 20.15 13.17 4.83
CA ALA A 529 20.70 14.46 4.46
C ALA A 529 22.11 14.32 3.82
N GLU A 530 22.94 13.41 4.34
CA GLU A 530 24.26 13.14 3.75
C GLU A 530 24.14 12.47 2.37
N LYS A 531 23.22 11.55 2.19
CA LYS A 531 22.93 10.89 0.90
C LYS A 531 22.40 11.91 -0.13
N GLU A 532 21.50 12.77 0.27
CA GLU A 532 20.99 13.84 -0.60
C GLU A 532 22.10 14.82 -0.97
N ARG A 533 22.93 15.21 -0.01
CA ARG A 533 24.12 16.06 -0.28
C ARG A 533 25.07 15.41 -1.27
N LYS A 534 25.36 14.11 -1.12
CA LYS A 534 26.20 13.34 -2.06
C LYS A 534 25.58 13.28 -3.45
N ASN A 535 24.26 13.04 -3.54
CA ASN A 535 23.53 12.99 -4.81
C ASN A 535 23.48 14.36 -5.49
N LEU A 536 23.25 15.44 -4.74
CA LEU A 536 23.26 16.79 -5.25
C LEU A 536 24.67 17.18 -5.76
N ALA A 537 25.72 16.82 -5.00
CA ALA A 537 27.10 17.03 -5.43
C ALA A 537 27.43 16.28 -6.73
N LYS A 538 27.01 15.00 -6.86
CA LYS A 538 27.14 14.22 -8.11
C LYS A 538 26.40 14.87 -9.27
N LYS A 539 25.16 15.32 -9.05
CA LYS A 539 24.32 15.98 -10.07
C LYS A 539 24.93 17.30 -10.52
N ASN A 540 25.45 18.09 -9.59
CA ASN A 540 26.14 19.34 -9.88
C ASN A 540 27.45 19.11 -10.64
N ALA A 541 28.23 18.11 -10.24
CA ALA A 541 29.46 17.73 -10.98
C ALA A 541 29.15 17.25 -12.41
N SER A 542 28.08 16.48 -12.62
CA SER A 542 27.63 16.05 -13.93
C SER A 542 27.21 17.24 -14.82
N LYS A 543 26.41 18.16 -14.26
CA LYS A 543 25.99 19.39 -14.97
C LYS A 543 27.18 20.27 -15.33
N PHE A 544 28.14 20.41 -14.44
CA PHE A 544 29.36 21.16 -14.67
C PHE A 544 30.17 20.56 -15.82
N ARG A 545 30.42 19.24 -15.80
CA ARG A 545 31.13 18.53 -16.89
C ARG A 545 30.41 18.67 -18.22
N SER A 546 29.10 18.59 -18.24
CA SER A 546 28.32 18.78 -19.48
C SER A 546 28.47 20.20 -20.04
N ARG A 547 28.46 21.22 -19.17
CA ARG A 547 28.69 22.62 -19.59
C ARG A 547 30.11 22.82 -20.09
N LEU A 548 31.10 22.28 -19.39
CA LEU A 548 32.51 22.38 -19.80
C LEU A 548 32.70 21.75 -21.18
N LYS A 549 32.19 20.53 -21.39
CA LYS A 549 32.26 19.82 -22.67
C LYS A 549 31.56 20.59 -23.82
N LYS A 550 30.47 21.29 -23.51
CA LYS A 550 29.75 22.10 -24.50
C LYS A 550 30.46 23.40 -24.84
N ASN A 551 31.03 24.10 -23.84
CA ASN A 551 31.61 25.42 -24.00
C ASN A 551 33.08 25.39 -24.46
N MET A 552 33.80 24.28 -24.20
CA MET A 552 35.22 24.16 -24.57
C MET A 552 35.46 24.35 -26.07
N PRO A 553 34.77 23.68 -27.02
CA PRO A 553 35.00 23.87 -28.45
C PRO A 553 34.67 25.33 -28.91
N LEU A 554 33.64 25.93 -28.31
CA LEU A 554 33.23 27.30 -28.63
C LEU A 554 34.29 28.31 -28.17
N LEU A 555 34.87 28.07 -26.99
CA LEU A 555 35.93 28.89 -26.44
C LEU A 555 37.23 28.75 -27.27
N THR A 556 37.58 27.52 -27.69
CA THR A 556 38.75 27.26 -28.56
C THR A 556 38.58 28.01 -29.90
N ALA A 557 37.43 27.89 -30.55
CA ALA A 557 37.16 28.64 -31.81
C ALA A 557 37.23 30.15 -31.64
N MET A 558 36.78 30.66 -30.49
CA MET A 558 36.88 32.07 -30.16
C MET A 558 38.35 32.49 -29.86
N PHE A 559 39.14 31.64 -29.24
CA PHE A 559 40.56 31.84 -28.97
C PHE A 559 41.35 32.01 -30.26
N ASP A 560 41.16 31.05 -31.22
CA ASP A 560 41.80 31.09 -32.53
C ASP A 560 41.37 32.35 -33.36
N ASN A 561 40.07 32.68 -33.29
CA ASN A 561 39.57 33.87 -33.96
C ASN A 561 40.15 35.14 -33.39
N THR A 562 40.24 35.30 -32.07
CA THR A 562 40.81 36.50 -31.44
C THR A 562 42.31 36.64 -31.70
N GLU A 563 43.06 35.55 -31.85
CA GLU A 563 44.46 35.56 -32.23
C GLU A 563 44.68 36.13 -33.62
N ASN A 564 43.88 35.65 -34.61
CA ASN A 564 43.91 36.15 -35.99
C ASN A 564 43.55 37.64 -36.08
N ILE A 565 42.53 38.05 -35.33
CA ILE A 565 42.10 39.46 -35.28
C ILE A 565 43.17 40.36 -34.67
N THR A 566 43.73 39.99 -33.51
CA THR A 566 44.73 40.83 -32.81
C THR A 566 46.03 41.00 -33.61
N SER A 567 46.38 40.00 -34.42
CA SER A 567 47.59 40.01 -35.25
C SER A 567 47.42 40.77 -36.59
N SER A 568 46.21 40.88 -37.14
CA SER A 568 45.94 41.43 -38.46
C SER A 568 45.30 42.82 -38.47
N ILE A 569 44.88 43.33 -37.33
CA ILE A 569 44.08 44.56 -37.26
C ILE A 569 44.97 45.80 -37.23
N SER A 570 44.77 46.76 -38.18
CA SER A 570 45.27 48.13 -38.15
C SER A 570 44.07 49.10 -38.15
N ILE A 571 44.21 50.22 -37.43
CA ILE A 571 43.15 51.23 -37.33
C ILE A 571 43.70 52.57 -37.91
N ASP A 572 43.48 52.74 -39.20
CA ASP A 572 44.06 53.86 -39.94
C ASP A 572 43.01 54.89 -40.34
N ASN A 573 41.73 54.59 -40.18
CA ASN A 573 40.60 55.49 -40.49
C ASN A 573 39.40 55.29 -39.56
N GLU A 574 38.42 56.25 -39.59
CA GLU A 574 37.21 56.24 -38.76
C GLU A 574 36.30 55.03 -38.99
N LEU A 575 36.28 54.45 -40.18
CA LEU A 575 35.44 53.33 -40.55
C LEU A 575 35.97 52.04 -39.87
N GLN A 576 37.30 51.83 -39.90
CA GLN A 576 37.95 50.71 -39.19
C GLN A 576 37.85 50.86 -37.67
N LEU A 577 37.87 52.10 -37.15
CA LEU A 577 37.62 52.36 -35.74
C LEU A 577 36.21 51.90 -35.30
N ALA A 578 35.20 52.16 -36.11
CA ALA A 578 33.80 51.73 -35.84
C ALA A 578 33.65 50.19 -35.90
N GLU A 579 34.31 49.53 -36.88
CA GLU A 579 34.32 48.09 -37.04
C GLU A 579 34.97 47.38 -35.83
N VAL A 580 36.16 47.87 -35.42
CA VAL A 580 36.87 47.32 -34.20
C VAL A 580 36.01 47.48 -32.97
N GLN A 581 35.33 48.60 -32.82
CA GLN A 581 34.47 48.84 -31.68
C GLN A 581 33.28 47.89 -31.66
N SER A 582 32.65 47.59 -32.81
CA SER A 582 31.57 46.58 -32.91
C SER A 582 32.09 45.19 -32.53
N LEU A 583 33.28 44.84 -33.05
CA LEU A 583 33.93 43.57 -32.83
C LEU A 583 34.30 43.35 -31.35
N ILE A 584 34.91 44.32 -30.65
CA ILE A 584 35.17 44.24 -29.21
C ILE A 584 33.91 43.95 -28.42
N GLY A 585 32.84 44.59 -28.85
CA GLY A 585 31.56 44.36 -28.20
C GLY A 585 30.98 42.97 -28.41
N GLU A 586 31.06 42.44 -29.62
CA GLU A 586 30.59 41.04 -29.90
C GLU A 586 31.44 40.00 -29.14
N LEU A 587 32.78 40.18 -29.15
CA LEU A 587 33.67 39.30 -28.45
C LEU A 587 33.42 39.32 -26.93
N SER A 588 33.20 40.47 -26.34
CA SER A 588 32.91 40.60 -24.90
C SER A 588 31.60 39.93 -24.50
N VAL A 589 30.55 40.02 -25.32
CA VAL A 589 29.26 39.34 -25.06
C VAL A 589 29.41 37.84 -25.20
N ASN A 590 30.01 37.37 -26.29
CA ASN A 590 30.19 35.94 -26.53
C ASN A 590 31.05 35.26 -25.44
N LEU A 591 32.11 35.95 -24.99
CA LEU A 591 32.93 35.45 -23.90
C LEU A 591 32.16 35.38 -22.57
N ALA A 592 31.34 36.39 -22.27
CA ALA A 592 30.49 36.38 -21.08
C ALA A 592 29.50 35.23 -21.06
N ASP A 593 28.95 34.87 -22.21
CA ASP A 593 27.97 33.74 -22.33
C ASP A 593 28.66 32.37 -22.15
N LEU A 594 29.93 32.26 -22.47
CA LEU A 594 30.72 31.04 -22.26
C LEU A 594 31.19 30.88 -20.82
N ARG A 595 31.01 31.88 -19.96
CA ARG A 595 31.50 31.82 -18.56
C ARG A 595 30.85 30.64 -17.78
N ILE A 596 31.71 29.81 -17.20
CA ILE A 596 31.30 28.72 -16.31
C ILE A 596 31.52 29.13 -14.86
N VAL A 597 30.41 29.18 -14.10
CA VAL A 597 30.44 29.56 -12.68
C VAL A 597 30.10 28.34 -11.83
N GLY A 598 30.65 28.22 -10.62
CA GLY A 598 30.32 27.19 -9.65
C GLY A 598 31.03 25.84 -9.87
N ALA A 599 32.34 25.88 -10.08
CA ALA A 599 33.14 24.65 -10.16
C ALA A 599 33.02 23.82 -8.89
N PRO A 600 32.79 22.50 -8.98
CA PRO A 600 32.79 21.61 -7.83
C PRO A 600 34.19 21.51 -7.18
N ALA A 601 34.24 21.27 -5.86
CA ALA A 601 35.50 21.17 -5.13
C ALA A 601 36.44 20.02 -5.62
N LYS A 602 35.84 18.97 -6.24
CA LYS A 602 36.59 17.86 -6.87
C LYS A 602 36.10 17.67 -8.31
N LEU A 603 36.97 17.99 -9.25
CA LEU A 603 36.70 17.92 -10.69
C LEU A 603 37.05 16.55 -11.31
N GLY A 604 37.98 15.79 -10.70
CA GLY A 604 38.47 14.51 -11.20
C GLY A 604 39.03 14.64 -12.63
N THR A 605 38.52 13.80 -13.55
CA THR A 605 38.99 13.80 -14.97
C THR A 605 38.70 15.07 -15.75
N ALA A 606 37.94 16.02 -15.23
CA ALA A 606 37.63 17.30 -15.88
C ALA A 606 38.52 18.45 -15.39
N GLU A 607 39.53 18.17 -14.56
CA GLU A 607 40.37 19.20 -13.95
C GLU A 607 41.30 19.85 -14.97
N ASP A 608 41.92 19.02 -15.82
CA ASP A 608 42.83 19.53 -16.86
C ASP A 608 42.04 20.33 -17.94
N ASP A 609 40.89 19.84 -18.36
CA ASP A 609 40.04 20.54 -19.29
C ASP A 609 39.55 21.89 -18.72
N TYR A 610 39.19 21.92 -17.45
CA TYR A 610 38.78 23.18 -16.81
C TYR A 610 39.95 24.16 -16.60
N ARG A 611 41.15 23.66 -16.34
CA ARG A 611 42.35 24.47 -16.27
C ARG A 611 42.65 25.09 -17.63
N ALA A 612 42.63 24.30 -18.70
CA ALA A 612 42.79 24.79 -20.07
C ALA A 612 41.70 25.81 -20.45
N PHE A 613 40.44 25.54 -20.09
CA PHE A 613 39.31 26.47 -20.30
C PHE A 613 39.58 27.83 -19.61
N ARG A 614 40.00 27.83 -18.35
CA ARG A 614 40.29 29.06 -17.60
C ARG A 614 41.44 29.86 -18.20
N LEU A 615 42.50 29.18 -18.66
CA LEU A 615 43.67 29.84 -19.27
C LEU A 615 43.24 30.50 -20.58
N MET A 616 42.54 29.77 -21.48
CA MET A 616 42.02 30.33 -22.74
C MET A 616 41.04 31.48 -22.48
N TYR A 617 40.19 31.36 -21.49
CA TYR A 617 39.24 32.40 -21.14
C TYR A 617 39.95 33.70 -20.68
N ALA A 618 40.97 33.57 -19.84
CA ALA A 618 41.76 34.71 -19.39
C ALA A 618 42.56 35.35 -20.53
N GLU A 619 43.13 34.54 -21.41
CA GLU A 619 43.91 35.05 -22.54
C GLU A 619 43.04 35.81 -23.58
N ILE A 620 41.79 35.30 -23.85
CA ILE A 620 40.84 36.04 -24.67
C ILE A 620 40.46 37.37 -24.01
N GLN A 621 40.30 37.41 -22.69
CA GLN A 621 40.04 38.67 -21.98
C GLN A 621 41.19 39.67 -22.15
N ASP A 622 42.41 39.21 -22.04
CA ASP A 622 43.61 40.06 -22.23
C ASP A 622 43.72 40.57 -23.69
N ARG A 623 43.43 39.72 -24.67
CA ARG A 623 43.39 40.12 -26.08
C ARG A 623 42.29 41.15 -26.36
N ILE A 624 41.10 41.02 -25.78
CA ILE A 624 40.03 42.01 -25.85
C ILE A 624 40.50 43.36 -25.25
N ARG A 625 41.26 43.33 -24.13
CA ARG A 625 41.84 44.53 -23.50
C ARG A 625 42.86 45.19 -24.41
N VAL A 626 43.72 44.41 -25.06
CA VAL A 626 44.68 44.95 -26.06
C VAL A 626 43.95 45.64 -27.21
N LEU A 627 42.89 45.03 -27.71
CA LEU A 627 42.04 45.69 -28.77
C LEU A 627 41.41 47.00 -28.25
N GLU A 628 41.00 47.04 -26.98
CA GLU A 628 40.46 48.26 -26.35
C GLU A 628 41.54 49.36 -26.22
N GLU A 629 42.76 48.97 -25.87
CA GLU A 629 43.91 49.88 -25.80
C GLU A 629 44.28 50.40 -27.19
N MET A 630 44.34 49.52 -28.23
CA MET A 630 44.59 49.94 -29.63
C MET A 630 43.50 50.90 -30.11
N ARG A 631 42.23 50.62 -29.81
CA ARG A 631 41.11 51.51 -30.12
C ARG A 631 41.27 52.87 -29.45
N SER A 632 41.66 52.91 -28.17
CA SER A 632 41.86 54.19 -27.44
C SER A 632 42.97 55.04 -28.04
N LEU A 633 44.09 54.40 -28.36
CA LEU A 633 45.20 55.06 -29.06
C LEU A 633 44.82 55.58 -30.48
N ALA A 634 44.01 54.82 -31.19
CA ALA A 634 43.50 55.25 -32.51
C ALA A 634 42.55 56.44 -32.40
N ILE A 635 41.69 56.52 -31.39
CA ILE A 635 40.85 57.69 -31.12
C ILE A 635 41.65 58.94 -30.89
N GLU A 636 42.76 58.85 -30.12
CA GLU A 636 43.68 59.99 -29.90
C GLU A 636 44.41 60.44 -31.19
N LYS A 637 44.79 59.48 -32.04
CA LYS A 637 45.48 59.76 -33.28
C LYS A 637 44.59 60.33 -34.40
N LEU A 638 43.40 59.80 -34.56
CA LEU A 638 42.49 60.12 -35.62
C LEU A 638 41.70 61.42 -35.37
N ASN A 639 41.61 61.87 -34.10
CA ASN A 639 40.88 63.07 -33.67
C ASN A 639 39.58 63.26 -34.47
N PRO A 640 38.59 62.40 -34.32
CA PRO A 640 37.47 62.20 -35.22
C PRO A 640 36.63 63.48 -35.38
N THR A 641 36.26 63.77 -36.54
CA THR A 641 35.59 65.02 -36.96
C THR A 641 34.13 65.12 -36.38
N LYS A 642 33.53 64.04 -35.95
CA LYS A 642 32.19 64.00 -35.33
C LYS A 642 32.15 63.00 -34.19
N PRO A 643 32.59 63.38 -32.98
CA PRO A 643 32.56 62.49 -31.82
C PRO A 643 31.15 62.00 -31.44
N GLU A 644 30.12 62.83 -31.75
CA GLU A 644 28.72 62.49 -31.53
C GLU A 644 28.22 61.28 -32.38
N ASP A 645 28.72 61.11 -33.59
CA ASP A 645 28.33 60.01 -34.48
C ASP A 645 28.86 58.66 -33.92
N ILE A 646 30.06 58.68 -33.35
CA ILE A 646 30.64 57.51 -32.70
C ILE A 646 29.88 57.17 -31.40
N ALA A 647 29.54 58.16 -30.61
CA ALA A 647 28.74 58.02 -29.41
C ALA A 647 27.35 57.48 -29.73
N GLN A 648 26.71 57.98 -30.82
CA GLN A 648 25.41 57.52 -31.29
C GLN A 648 25.44 56.04 -31.79
N LYS A 649 26.50 55.67 -32.54
CA LYS A 649 26.69 54.25 -32.93
C LYS A 649 26.90 53.33 -31.72
N GLN A 650 27.60 53.78 -30.72
CA GLN A 650 27.77 53.02 -29.50
C GLN A 650 26.47 52.88 -28.71
N LEU A 651 25.67 53.95 -28.61
CA LEU A 651 24.32 53.89 -28.03
C LEU A 651 23.44 52.86 -28.75
N ASN A 652 23.42 52.91 -30.08
CA ASN A 652 22.64 51.97 -30.89
C ASN A 652 23.13 50.52 -30.76
N SER A 653 24.45 50.29 -30.65
CA SER A 653 25.01 48.96 -30.43
C SER A 653 24.63 48.41 -29.05
N HIS A 654 24.73 49.24 -27.98
CA HIS A 654 24.31 48.81 -26.64
C HIS A 654 22.80 48.57 -26.56
N ALA A 655 21.99 49.43 -27.24
CA ALA A 655 20.55 49.24 -27.33
C ALA A 655 20.21 47.93 -28.06
N GLY A 656 20.88 47.64 -29.19
CA GLY A 656 20.72 46.39 -29.94
C GLY A 656 21.07 45.13 -29.11
N ARG A 657 22.15 45.21 -28.31
CA ARG A 657 22.56 44.12 -27.41
C ARG A 657 21.55 43.88 -26.29
N LEU A 658 21.10 44.95 -25.66
CA LEU A 658 20.07 44.87 -24.63
C LEU A 658 18.80 44.25 -25.18
N HIS A 659 18.41 44.66 -26.39
CA HIS A 659 17.26 44.11 -27.09
C HIS A 659 17.41 42.63 -27.46
N SER A 660 18.58 42.18 -27.89
CA SER A 660 18.87 40.76 -28.16
C SER A 660 18.82 39.94 -26.90
N ARG A 661 19.34 40.44 -25.77
CA ARG A 661 19.32 39.75 -24.48
C ARG A 661 17.90 39.65 -23.93
N LEU A 662 17.12 40.70 -23.99
CA LEU A 662 15.71 40.71 -23.62
C LEU A 662 14.90 39.76 -24.50
N ARG A 663 15.19 39.67 -25.79
CA ARG A 663 14.54 38.73 -26.73
C ARG A 663 14.89 37.27 -26.39
N SER A 664 16.14 37.01 -26.03
CA SER A 664 16.57 35.67 -25.57
C SER A 664 15.83 35.21 -24.29
N TRP A 665 15.74 36.09 -23.29
CA TRP A 665 14.98 35.81 -22.08
C TRP A 665 13.49 35.62 -22.37
N ARG A 666 12.90 36.48 -23.21
CA ARG A 666 11.51 36.32 -23.63
C ARG A 666 11.27 34.97 -24.29
N LYS A 667 12.16 34.54 -25.19
CA LYS A 667 12.08 33.24 -25.86
C LYS A 667 12.16 32.08 -24.86
N SER A 668 13.00 32.18 -23.84
CA SER A 668 13.09 31.16 -22.77
C SER A 668 11.83 31.12 -21.92
N ILE A 669 11.26 32.27 -21.57
CA ILE A 669 10.00 32.39 -20.83
C ILE A 669 8.83 31.82 -21.66
N ASP A 670 8.72 32.21 -22.92
CA ASP A 670 7.68 31.72 -23.85
C ASP A 670 7.76 30.18 -24.02
N SER A 671 8.99 29.62 -24.09
CA SER A 671 9.21 28.17 -24.18
C SER A 671 8.73 27.44 -22.92
N LEU A 672 9.02 27.97 -21.74
CA LEU A 672 8.56 27.37 -20.46
C LEU A 672 7.03 27.45 -20.33
N GLN A 673 6.44 28.60 -20.72
CA GLN A 673 4.99 28.79 -20.73
C GLN A 673 4.30 27.83 -21.73
N THR A 674 4.89 27.63 -22.90
CA THR A 674 4.36 26.68 -23.89
C THR A 674 4.40 25.25 -23.39
N THR A 675 5.52 24.82 -22.79
CA THR A 675 5.65 23.49 -22.23
C THR A 675 4.61 23.25 -21.11
N GLU A 676 4.41 24.24 -20.26
CA GLU A 676 3.43 24.12 -19.17
C GLU A 676 1.99 24.13 -19.70
N ARG A 677 1.70 24.93 -20.72
CA ARG A 677 0.40 24.93 -21.39
C ARG A 677 0.09 23.59 -22.05
N GLU A 678 1.08 22.96 -22.70
CA GLU A 678 0.94 21.63 -23.28
C GLU A 678 0.68 20.56 -22.22
N ARG A 679 1.36 20.66 -21.07
CA ARG A 679 1.16 19.76 -19.93
C ARG A 679 -0.26 19.86 -19.39
N VAL A 680 -0.75 21.07 -19.20
CA VAL A 680 -2.12 21.32 -18.72
C VAL A 680 -3.15 20.86 -19.75
N SER A 681 -2.91 21.13 -21.05
CA SER A 681 -3.81 20.66 -22.12
C SER A 681 -3.94 19.15 -22.15
N LYS A 682 -2.83 18.43 -22.00
CA LYS A 682 -2.85 16.95 -21.87
C LYS A 682 -3.70 16.48 -20.69
N LEU A 683 -3.55 17.14 -19.54
CA LEU A 683 -4.33 16.78 -18.35
C LEU A 683 -5.84 16.99 -18.59
N PHE A 684 -6.23 18.08 -19.27
CA PHE A 684 -7.63 18.30 -19.67
C PHE A 684 -8.15 17.20 -20.61
N ASP A 685 -7.36 16.81 -21.60
CA ASP A 685 -7.73 15.76 -22.54
C ASP A 685 -7.87 14.39 -21.86
N GLU A 686 -6.98 14.06 -20.91
CA GLU A 686 -7.04 12.83 -20.12
C GLU A 686 -8.30 12.81 -19.24
N ARG A 687 -8.64 13.91 -18.58
CA ARG A 687 -9.83 14.00 -17.75
C ARG A 687 -11.14 13.93 -18.54
N ASN A 688 -11.21 14.56 -19.72
CA ASN A 688 -12.35 14.42 -20.63
C ASN A 688 -12.55 12.98 -21.11
N LYS A 689 -11.46 12.30 -21.47
CA LYS A 689 -11.52 10.89 -21.91
C LYS A 689 -11.93 9.95 -20.76
N ALA A 690 -11.50 10.22 -19.53
CA ALA A 690 -11.85 9.41 -18.37
C ALA A 690 -13.37 9.35 -18.15
N PHE A 691 -14.08 10.50 -18.24
CA PHE A 691 -15.54 10.52 -18.11
C PHE A 691 -16.23 9.66 -19.17
N ILE A 692 -15.85 9.82 -20.43
CA ILE A 692 -16.45 9.06 -21.54
C ILE A 692 -16.17 7.56 -21.37
N HIS A 693 -14.95 7.19 -20.99
CA HIS A 693 -14.55 5.81 -20.80
C HIS A 693 -15.35 5.12 -19.67
N GLU A 694 -15.57 5.81 -18.54
CA GLU A 694 -16.32 5.27 -17.41
C GLU A 694 -17.85 5.30 -17.62
N ALA A 695 -18.35 6.25 -18.42
CA ALA A 695 -19.79 6.33 -18.72
C ALA A 695 -20.24 5.38 -19.84
N THR A 696 -19.38 5.00 -20.77
CA THR A 696 -19.72 4.12 -21.91
C THR A 696 -20.27 2.76 -21.48
N PRO A 697 -19.70 2.04 -20.48
CA PRO A 697 -20.26 0.78 -20.00
C PRO A 697 -21.69 0.92 -19.45
N ILE A 698 -22.04 2.04 -18.82
CA ILE A 698 -23.38 2.29 -18.29
C ILE A 698 -24.40 2.35 -19.44
N VAL A 699 -24.05 3.01 -20.54
CA VAL A 699 -24.89 3.09 -21.73
C VAL A 699 -25.04 1.71 -22.38
N GLU A 700 -23.97 0.92 -22.40
CA GLU A 700 -23.97 -0.43 -22.95
C GLU A 700 -24.87 -1.36 -22.13
N HIS A 701 -24.84 -1.27 -20.81
CA HIS A 701 -25.73 -2.04 -19.93
C HIS A 701 -27.20 -1.70 -20.14
N VAL A 702 -27.55 -0.46 -20.44
CA VAL A 702 -28.93 -0.09 -20.83
C VAL A 702 -29.29 -0.72 -22.18
N ARG A 703 -28.37 -0.71 -23.15
CA ARG A 703 -28.57 -1.28 -24.48
C ARG A 703 -28.82 -2.81 -24.43
N LEU A 704 -28.10 -3.48 -23.51
CA LEU A 704 -28.22 -4.93 -23.30
C LEU A 704 -29.36 -5.30 -22.36
N GLY A 705 -30.07 -4.34 -21.78
CA GLY A 705 -31.20 -4.57 -20.88
C GLY A 705 -30.84 -4.97 -19.44
N PHE A 706 -29.58 -4.87 -19.06
CA PHE A 706 -29.11 -5.21 -17.70
C PHE A 706 -29.47 -4.16 -16.65
N VAL A 707 -29.65 -2.90 -17.05
CA VAL A 707 -29.96 -1.78 -16.17
C VAL A 707 -31.12 -0.97 -16.77
N GLY A 708 -32.07 -0.56 -15.94
CA GLY A 708 -33.16 0.33 -16.33
C GLY A 708 -32.69 1.75 -16.63
N LEU A 709 -33.41 2.50 -17.45
CA LEU A 709 -33.06 3.86 -17.85
C LEU A 709 -32.87 4.80 -16.64
N ASP A 710 -33.79 4.73 -15.67
CA ASP A 710 -33.75 5.62 -14.50
C ASP A 710 -32.52 5.34 -13.61
N GLU A 711 -32.18 4.07 -13.43
CA GLU A 711 -31.00 3.65 -12.65
C GLU A 711 -29.70 4.05 -13.37
N ALA A 712 -29.65 3.89 -14.69
CA ALA A 712 -28.49 4.28 -15.49
C ALA A 712 -28.27 5.81 -15.47
N LEU A 713 -29.34 6.60 -15.50
CA LEU A 713 -29.26 8.07 -15.39
C LEU A 713 -28.75 8.49 -13.99
N GLU A 714 -29.17 7.79 -12.94
CA GLU A 714 -28.67 8.03 -11.57
C GLU A 714 -27.18 7.67 -11.42
N GLN A 715 -26.77 6.53 -12.00
CA GLN A 715 -25.35 6.13 -12.02
C GLN A 715 -24.50 7.14 -12.81
N MET A 716 -24.96 7.60 -13.96
CA MET A 716 -24.25 8.63 -14.74
C MET A 716 -24.17 9.96 -14.01
N LYS A 717 -25.23 10.36 -13.32
CA LYS A 717 -25.25 11.58 -12.50
C LYS A 717 -24.27 11.48 -11.31
N THR A 718 -24.22 10.34 -10.66
CA THR A 718 -23.29 10.08 -9.57
C THR A 718 -21.85 10.12 -10.06
N LEU A 719 -21.54 9.49 -11.20
CA LEU A 719 -20.24 9.51 -11.84
C LEU A 719 -19.83 10.93 -12.24
N TYR A 720 -20.74 11.70 -12.84
CA TYR A 720 -20.51 13.10 -13.19
C TYR A 720 -20.17 13.95 -11.97
N THR A 721 -20.97 13.80 -10.87
CA THR A 721 -20.75 14.57 -9.64
C THR A 721 -19.40 14.26 -9.02
N LYS A 722 -19.01 12.97 -9.00
CA LYS A 722 -17.71 12.53 -8.49
C LYS A 722 -16.55 13.11 -9.30
N LEU A 723 -16.56 12.91 -10.61
CA LEU A 723 -15.47 13.37 -11.47
C LEU A 723 -15.41 14.90 -11.57
N ASN A 724 -16.56 15.57 -11.51
CA ASN A 724 -16.59 17.03 -11.46
C ASN A 724 -15.96 17.60 -10.19
N ALA A 725 -16.23 17.00 -9.03
CA ALA A 725 -15.57 17.38 -7.77
C ALA A 725 -14.06 17.18 -7.83
N GLU A 726 -13.60 16.02 -8.34
CA GLU A 726 -12.16 15.74 -8.52
C GLU A 726 -11.47 16.72 -9.46
N ASN A 727 -12.16 17.12 -10.52
CA ASN A 727 -11.66 18.09 -11.49
C ASN A 727 -11.61 19.51 -10.89
N GLU A 728 -12.65 19.91 -10.15
CA GLU A 728 -12.70 21.18 -9.45
C GLU A 728 -11.53 21.30 -8.44
N ASP A 729 -11.29 20.28 -7.64
CA ASP A 729 -10.16 20.26 -6.70
C ASP A 729 -8.80 20.38 -7.43
N THR A 730 -8.63 19.66 -8.53
CA THR A 730 -7.38 19.67 -9.29
C THR A 730 -7.12 21.00 -9.99
N PHE A 731 -8.10 21.51 -10.71
CA PHE A 731 -7.92 22.70 -11.54
C PHE A 731 -8.06 24.00 -10.77
N GLN A 732 -8.88 24.04 -9.71
CA GLN A 732 -8.98 25.21 -8.84
C GLN A 732 -7.67 25.42 -8.09
N SER A 733 -7.06 24.35 -7.54
CA SER A 733 -5.75 24.43 -6.90
C SER A 733 -4.65 24.93 -7.85
N TYR A 734 -4.72 24.55 -9.13
CA TYR A 734 -3.78 25.02 -10.14
C TYR A 734 -4.01 26.50 -10.50
N LEU A 735 -5.26 26.93 -10.63
CA LEU A 735 -5.63 28.32 -10.84
C LEU A 735 -5.17 29.21 -9.68
N ASP A 736 -5.41 28.77 -8.44
CA ASP A 736 -4.97 29.48 -7.23
C ASP A 736 -3.44 29.64 -7.20
N ALA A 737 -2.69 28.58 -7.62
CA ALA A 737 -1.24 28.65 -7.69
C ALA A 737 -0.76 29.65 -8.76
N LEU A 738 -1.41 29.71 -9.93
CA LEU A 738 -1.10 30.68 -10.99
C LEU A 738 -1.45 32.11 -10.57
N GLU A 739 -2.58 32.32 -9.92
CA GLU A 739 -2.97 33.62 -9.38
C GLU A 739 -1.98 34.11 -8.31
N LEU A 740 -1.56 33.22 -7.38
CA LEU A 740 -0.55 33.50 -6.36
C LEU A 740 0.80 33.88 -7.02
N MET A 741 1.20 33.18 -8.06
CA MET A 741 2.40 33.53 -8.84
C MET A 741 2.24 34.89 -9.52
N SER A 742 1.07 35.21 -10.07
CA SER A 742 0.78 36.51 -10.72
C SER A 742 0.79 37.67 -9.71
N GLU A 743 0.28 37.47 -8.49
CA GLU A 743 0.22 38.49 -7.46
C GLU A 743 1.54 38.67 -6.67
N SER A 744 2.34 37.59 -6.51
CA SER A 744 3.53 37.58 -5.65
C SER A 744 4.82 37.94 -6.35
N ILE A 745 4.88 37.95 -7.69
CA ILE A 745 6.10 38.29 -8.44
C ILE A 745 6.13 39.78 -8.73
N ASN A 746 6.64 40.55 -7.77
CA ASN A 746 7.08 41.90 -8.06
C ASN A 746 8.49 41.84 -8.69
N ILE A 747 8.53 41.87 -10.03
CA ILE A 747 9.76 41.75 -10.83
C ILE A 747 10.80 42.85 -10.46
N GLU A 748 10.35 44.01 -10.01
CA GLU A 748 11.23 45.11 -9.59
C GLU A 748 11.93 44.84 -8.20
N LEU A 749 11.27 44.13 -7.32
CA LEU A 749 11.86 43.76 -6.00
C LEU A 749 12.93 42.66 -6.16
N LEU A 750 12.70 41.71 -7.07
CA LEU A 750 13.65 40.63 -7.39
C LEU A 750 14.94 41.18 -8.05
N ALA A 751 14.83 42.26 -8.82
CA ALA A 751 15.97 42.88 -9.48
C ALA A 751 16.91 43.60 -8.48
N ARG A 752 16.42 44.05 -7.34
CA ARG A 752 17.20 44.78 -6.32
C ARG A 752 17.94 43.84 -5.32
N GLN A 753 17.56 42.56 -5.19
CA GLN A 753 18.14 41.58 -4.23
C GLN A 753 19.10 40.57 -4.87
N GLY A 754 19.55 40.79 -6.06
CA GLY A 754 20.18 39.82 -6.93
C GLY A 754 21.66 39.53 -6.74
N THR A 755 22.26 39.46 -5.53
CA THR A 755 23.64 38.93 -5.39
C THR A 755 23.95 38.15 -4.13
N THR A 756 23.14 38.17 -3.07
CA THR A 756 23.53 37.47 -1.83
C THR A 756 22.48 36.46 -1.34
N ASP A 757 21.22 36.58 -1.76
CA ASP A 757 20.10 35.82 -1.16
C ASP A 757 19.60 34.61 -1.97
N ASN A 758 20.21 34.31 -3.11
CA ASN A 758 19.74 33.20 -3.98
C ASN A 758 19.92 31.78 -3.35
N ILE A 759 20.70 31.63 -2.31
CA ILE A 759 20.91 30.34 -1.62
C ILE A 759 19.86 30.18 -0.52
N THR A 760 19.58 31.25 0.22
CA THR A 760 18.58 31.27 1.29
C THR A 760 17.14 31.21 0.72
N LEU A 761 16.85 31.90 -0.38
CA LEU A 761 15.52 31.85 -1.02
C LEU A 761 15.21 30.47 -1.64
N ARG A 762 16.19 29.74 -2.16
CA ARG A 762 15.97 28.36 -2.63
C ARG A 762 15.72 27.38 -1.50
N ASP A 763 16.36 27.54 -0.37
CA ASP A 763 16.09 26.74 0.82
C ASP A 763 14.72 27.07 1.41
N ASP A 764 14.32 28.33 1.39
CA ASP A 764 12.99 28.76 1.85
C ASP A 764 11.88 28.34 0.90
N LEU A 765 12.09 28.34 -0.43
CA LEU A 765 11.13 27.79 -1.43
C LEU A 765 10.98 26.26 -1.29
N ASN A 766 12.04 25.53 -1.02
CA ASN A 766 11.96 24.08 -0.75
C ASN A 766 11.23 23.81 0.58
N ARG A 767 11.38 24.67 1.58
CA ARG A 767 10.66 24.59 2.86
C ARG A 767 9.20 24.98 2.71
N LEU A 768 8.89 25.97 1.88
CA LEU A 768 7.50 26.36 1.53
C LEU A 768 6.75 25.26 0.76
N ASN A 769 7.43 24.53 -0.13
CA ASN A 769 6.85 23.36 -0.81
C ASN A 769 6.48 22.23 0.16
N GLN A 770 7.27 22.02 1.22
CA GLN A 770 6.91 21.05 2.27
C GLN A 770 5.71 21.50 3.11
N VAL A 771 5.56 22.80 3.33
CA VAL A 771 4.41 23.37 4.05
C VAL A 771 3.15 23.37 3.18
N ALA A 772 3.28 23.61 1.88
CA ALA A 772 2.16 23.51 0.93
C ALA A 772 1.65 22.05 0.82
N GLN A 773 2.54 21.05 0.84
CA GLN A 773 2.15 19.64 0.90
C GLN A 773 1.45 19.27 2.22
N LEU A 774 1.80 19.90 3.34
CA LEU A 774 1.09 19.74 4.61
C LEU A 774 -0.31 20.41 4.58
N GLY A 775 -0.43 21.55 3.93
CA GLY A 775 -1.72 22.23 3.70
C GLY A 775 -2.68 21.37 2.88
N VAL A 776 -2.19 20.78 1.79
CA VAL A 776 -2.94 19.84 0.93
C VAL A 776 -3.37 18.59 1.69
N THR A 777 -2.51 18.06 2.57
CA THR A 777 -2.85 16.87 3.38
C THR A 777 -3.93 17.17 4.42
N VAL A 778 -3.92 18.36 5.03
CA VAL A 778 -4.98 18.81 5.97
C VAL A 778 -6.30 19.07 5.22
N GLU A 779 -6.24 19.54 4.00
CA GLU A 779 -7.40 19.80 3.16
C GLU A 779 -8.05 18.49 2.66
N ILE A 780 -7.25 17.51 2.22
CA ILE A 780 -7.72 16.16 1.87
C ILE A 780 -8.40 15.49 3.07
N LEU A 781 -7.80 15.55 4.26
CA LEU A 781 -8.40 15.03 5.49
C LEU A 781 -9.71 15.74 5.85
N GLY A 782 -9.80 17.05 5.60
CA GLY A 782 -11.04 17.83 5.82
C GLY A 782 -12.17 17.43 4.86
N HIS A 783 -11.85 17.11 3.61
CA HIS A 783 -12.81 16.63 2.62
C HIS A 783 -13.29 15.20 2.90
N GLU A 784 -12.38 14.29 3.27
CA GLU A 784 -12.75 12.93 3.68
C GLU A 784 -13.63 12.91 4.92
N LEU A 785 -13.36 13.77 5.89
CA LEU A 785 -14.20 13.91 7.09
C LEU A 785 -15.60 14.42 6.75
N ASN A 786 -15.75 15.39 5.85
CA ASN A 786 -17.06 15.88 5.40
C ASN A 786 -17.86 14.82 4.61
N ASN A 787 -17.18 14.00 3.80
CA ASN A 787 -17.84 12.93 3.07
C ASN A 787 -18.32 11.83 4.03
N ASN A 788 -17.52 11.48 5.01
CA ASN A 788 -17.88 10.51 6.05
C ASN A 788 -19.03 11.05 6.92
N GLU A 789 -19.03 12.34 7.24
CA GLU A 789 -20.15 13.00 7.94
C GLU A 789 -21.45 12.85 7.17
N ARG A 790 -21.44 13.09 5.86
CA ARG A 790 -22.63 12.98 5.01
C ARG A 790 -23.16 11.54 4.93
N MET A 791 -22.27 10.55 4.82
CA MET A 791 -22.65 9.13 4.82
C MET A 791 -23.26 8.69 6.15
N VAL A 792 -22.69 9.11 7.28
CA VAL A 792 -23.25 8.78 8.60
C VAL A 792 -24.60 9.46 8.83
N ARG A 793 -24.76 10.72 8.40
CA ARG A 793 -26.04 11.45 8.47
C ARG A 793 -27.14 10.77 7.65
N GLU A 794 -26.79 10.27 6.46
CA GLU A 794 -27.71 9.50 5.62
C GLU A 794 -28.06 8.13 6.25
N GLY A 795 -27.09 7.43 6.79
CA GLY A 795 -27.32 6.18 7.54
C GLY A 795 -28.22 6.36 8.77
N ILE A 796 -28.03 7.44 9.52
CA ILE A 796 -28.90 7.79 10.66
C ILE A 796 -30.32 8.09 10.17
N ARG A 797 -30.49 8.75 9.02
CA ARG A 797 -31.81 9.01 8.42
C ARG A 797 -32.53 7.71 8.09
N GLN A 798 -31.84 6.77 7.43
CA GLN A 798 -32.38 5.45 7.07
C GLN A 798 -32.75 4.63 8.33
N ILE A 799 -31.94 4.69 9.40
CA ILE A 799 -32.26 4.01 10.67
C ILE A 799 -33.54 4.59 11.29
N ARG A 800 -33.74 5.92 11.23
CA ARG A 800 -34.97 6.55 11.73
C ARG A 800 -36.22 6.16 10.93
N GLU A 801 -36.10 5.86 9.65
CA GLU A 801 -37.21 5.39 8.80
C GLU A 801 -37.63 3.94 9.11
N ILE A 802 -36.73 3.11 9.69
CA ILE A 802 -37.00 1.71 10.06
C ILE A 802 -37.75 1.60 11.40
N GLY A 803 -37.66 2.62 12.26
CA GLY A 803 -38.34 2.70 13.58
C GLY A 803 -37.38 2.94 14.75
N ASP A 804 -37.94 3.03 15.97
CA ASP A 804 -37.19 3.34 17.19
C ASP A 804 -36.33 2.11 17.61
N VAL A 805 -35.07 2.08 17.18
CA VAL A 805 -34.10 1.04 17.56
C VAL A 805 -33.39 1.45 18.86
N PRO A 806 -33.28 0.56 19.87
CA PRO A 806 -32.54 0.89 21.10
C PRO A 806 -31.09 1.32 20.81
N GLY A 807 -30.69 2.49 21.30
CA GLY A 807 -29.35 3.06 21.07
C GLY A 807 -29.25 4.07 19.94
N THR A 808 -30.24 4.21 19.07
CA THR A 808 -30.25 5.19 17.96
C THR A 808 -30.09 6.63 18.48
N LYS A 809 -30.75 6.95 19.60
CA LYS A 809 -30.66 8.27 20.24
C LYS A 809 -29.21 8.60 20.64
N LEU A 810 -28.49 7.67 21.21
CA LEU A 810 -27.08 7.84 21.63
C LEU A 810 -26.14 8.04 20.44
N VAL A 811 -26.40 7.32 19.33
CA VAL A 811 -25.63 7.45 18.08
C VAL A 811 -25.89 8.82 17.44
N VAL A 812 -27.15 9.29 17.45
CA VAL A 812 -27.51 10.61 16.93
C VAL A 812 -26.86 11.71 17.74
N GLU A 813 -26.97 11.67 19.07
CA GLU A 813 -26.38 12.68 19.98
C GLU A 813 -24.84 12.69 19.84
N GLY A 814 -24.20 11.52 19.78
CA GLY A 814 -22.74 11.42 19.57
C GLY A 814 -22.30 11.93 18.21
N PHE A 815 -23.06 11.66 17.16
CA PHE A 815 -22.78 12.14 15.83
C PHE A 815 -23.03 13.63 15.66
N GLU A 816 -24.09 14.17 16.24
CA GLU A 816 -24.38 15.62 16.26
C GLU A 816 -23.27 16.39 17.00
N ALA A 817 -22.73 15.85 18.09
CA ALA A 817 -21.57 16.43 18.77
C ALA A 817 -20.30 16.46 17.91
N ILE A 818 -20.03 15.39 17.15
CA ILE A 818 -18.90 15.31 16.20
C ILE A 818 -19.10 16.28 15.04
N SER A 819 -20.31 16.34 14.46
CA SER A 819 -20.66 17.26 13.36
C SER A 819 -20.52 18.72 13.78
N GLN A 820 -20.95 19.08 14.96
CA GLN A 820 -20.77 20.42 15.51
C GLN A 820 -19.28 20.77 15.69
N GLN A 821 -18.45 19.82 16.13
CA GLN A 821 -17.01 20.05 16.24
C GLN A 821 -16.35 20.22 14.86
N LEU A 822 -16.80 19.49 13.83
CA LEU A 822 -16.32 19.63 12.45
C LEU A 822 -16.74 20.93 11.80
N GLU A 823 -17.98 21.35 12.00
CA GLU A 823 -18.51 22.63 11.51
C GLU A 823 -17.79 23.82 12.15
N PHE A 824 -17.38 23.66 13.41
CA PHE A 824 -16.59 24.64 14.16
C PHE A 824 -15.17 24.84 13.55
N LEU A 825 -14.62 23.86 12.88
CA LEU A 825 -13.32 23.96 12.19
C LEU A 825 -13.42 24.63 10.81
N SER A 826 -14.64 24.86 10.30
CA SER A 826 -14.86 25.46 8.97
C SER A 826 -14.19 26.82 8.76
N PRO A 827 -14.17 27.79 9.73
CA PRO A 827 -13.45 29.05 9.56
C PRO A 827 -11.92 28.92 9.49
N LEU A 828 -11.36 27.76 9.87
CA LEU A 828 -9.92 27.49 9.84
C LEU A 828 -9.46 26.91 8.48
N LYS A 829 -10.40 26.58 7.58
CA LYS A 829 -10.08 26.04 6.24
C LYS A 829 -9.56 27.18 5.35
N VAL A 830 -8.42 26.94 4.72
CA VAL A 830 -7.78 27.91 3.83
C VAL A 830 -8.61 28.13 2.54
N SER A 831 -9.41 27.14 2.13
CA SER A 831 -10.25 27.18 0.92
C SER A 831 -11.66 27.71 1.15
N GLY A 832 -12.11 27.93 2.39
CA GLY A 832 -13.46 28.33 2.74
C GLY A 832 -13.62 29.83 2.94
N GLY A 833 -13.90 30.63 1.88
CA GLY A 833 -14.31 32.02 1.98
C GLY A 833 -13.20 33.04 1.73
N LYS A 834 -12.87 33.26 0.48
CA LYS A 834 -12.00 34.39 0.03
C LYS A 834 -12.65 35.77 0.20
N THR A 835 -13.89 35.84 0.67
CA THR A 835 -14.58 37.09 0.89
C THR A 835 -14.13 37.77 2.20
N ARG A 836 -13.50 38.94 2.05
CA ARG A 836 -13.27 39.83 3.20
C ARG A 836 -14.60 40.30 3.73
N ARG A 837 -14.77 40.28 5.05
CA ARG A 837 -15.91 40.86 5.72
C ARG A 837 -15.47 41.62 6.96
N GLU A 838 -16.37 42.46 7.48
CA GLU A 838 -16.12 43.07 8.75
C GLU A 838 -16.22 42.02 9.88
N ILE A 839 -15.20 41.96 10.71
CA ILE A 839 -15.09 41.05 11.84
C ILE A 839 -14.94 41.90 13.08
N LEU A 840 -15.81 41.66 14.05
CA LEU A 840 -15.79 42.34 15.33
C LEU A 840 -15.00 41.57 16.39
N GLY A 841 -14.32 42.25 17.27
CA GLY A 841 -13.57 41.64 18.37
C GLY A 841 -14.40 40.71 19.25
N ARG A 842 -15.66 41.03 19.47
CA ARG A 842 -16.62 40.17 20.22
C ARG A 842 -16.84 38.82 19.51
N GLU A 843 -16.88 38.80 18.17
CA GLU A 843 -17.03 37.56 17.41
C GLU A 843 -15.83 36.63 17.59
N ILE A 844 -14.64 37.23 17.69
CA ILE A 844 -13.39 36.47 17.93
C ILE A 844 -13.39 35.92 19.35
N GLU A 845 -13.78 36.73 20.35
CA GLU A 845 -13.90 36.28 21.75
C GLU A 845 -14.88 35.13 21.88
N ASP A 846 -16.12 35.30 21.35
CA ASP A 846 -17.17 34.27 21.39
C ASP A 846 -16.73 32.98 20.71
N TYR A 847 -16.02 33.09 19.59
CA TYR A 847 -15.45 31.93 18.87
C TYR A 847 -14.42 31.22 19.74
N LEU A 848 -13.48 31.94 20.37
CA LEU A 848 -12.42 31.34 21.20
C LEU A 848 -13.01 30.68 22.45
N ILE A 849 -13.97 31.30 23.09
CA ILE A 849 -14.65 30.73 24.26
C ILE A 849 -15.31 29.41 23.91
N ARG A 850 -16.06 29.34 22.80
CA ARG A 850 -16.70 28.10 22.35
C ARG A 850 -15.67 27.05 21.88
N PHE A 851 -14.62 27.48 21.18
CA PHE A 851 -13.58 26.56 20.68
C PHE A 851 -12.83 25.83 21.81
N PHE A 852 -12.58 26.54 22.90
CA PHE A 852 -11.86 26.00 24.07
C PHE A 852 -12.79 25.57 25.20
N ASP A 853 -14.13 25.54 25.03
CA ASP A 853 -15.13 25.30 26.11
C ASP A 853 -14.83 24.00 26.89
N VAL A 854 -14.60 22.86 26.20
CA VAL A 854 -14.32 21.59 26.88
C VAL A 854 -13.01 21.64 27.71
N VAL A 855 -12.00 22.37 27.24
CA VAL A 855 -10.70 22.46 27.92
C VAL A 855 -10.78 23.47 29.05
N SER A 856 -11.49 24.56 28.85
CA SER A 856 -11.67 25.65 29.85
C SER A 856 -12.51 25.17 31.03
N HIS A 857 -13.61 24.42 30.82
CA HIS A 857 -14.42 23.85 31.89
C HIS A 857 -13.69 22.81 32.72
N ASN A 858 -13.02 21.84 32.04
CA ASN A 858 -12.30 20.76 32.73
C ASN A 858 -11.06 21.23 33.52
N ARG A 859 -10.49 22.39 33.20
CA ARG A 859 -9.26 22.89 33.82
C ARG A 859 -9.35 24.30 34.39
N SER A 860 -10.57 24.87 34.51
CA SER A 860 -10.88 26.19 35.08
C SER A 860 -10.06 27.35 34.47
N ILE A 861 -9.76 27.28 33.15
CA ILE A 861 -9.04 28.35 32.43
C ILE A 861 -10.03 29.42 32.02
N LYS A 862 -9.77 30.68 32.38
CA LYS A 862 -10.62 31.79 32.01
C LYS A 862 -10.11 32.54 30.80
N ILE A 863 -10.93 32.62 29.73
CA ILE A 863 -10.65 33.43 28.54
C ILE A 863 -11.60 34.61 28.52
N HIS A 864 -11.06 35.84 28.49
CA HIS A 864 -11.88 37.06 28.50
C HIS A 864 -11.18 38.20 27.76
N ALA A 865 -11.95 39.22 27.38
CA ALA A 865 -11.48 40.36 26.61
C ALA A 865 -11.86 41.70 27.25
N SER A 866 -11.06 42.75 26.97
CA SER A 866 -11.37 44.12 27.35
C SER A 866 -12.55 44.66 26.52
N LYS A 867 -13.16 45.78 27.00
CA LYS A 867 -14.23 46.47 26.25
C LYS A 867 -13.72 46.98 24.90
N GLU A 868 -12.52 47.50 24.86
CA GLU A 868 -11.88 48.01 23.66
C GLU A 868 -11.64 46.90 22.65
N PHE A 869 -11.23 45.67 23.09
CA PHE A 869 -11.11 44.53 22.23
C PHE A 869 -12.46 44.09 21.63
N ARG A 870 -13.52 44.07 22.43
CA ARG A 870 -14.85 43.67 21.93
C ARG A 870 -15.41 44.65 20.90
N ASN A 871 -15.02 45.91 20.97
CA ASN A 871 -15.53 47.00 20.11
C ASN A 871 -14.65 47.18 18.83
N PHE A 872 -13.43 46.62 18.77
CA PHE A 872 -12.65 46.77 17.56
C PHE A 872 -13.28 46.04 16.38
N SER A 873 -13.09 46.60 15.18
CA SER A 873 -13.51 45.96 13.94
C SER A 873 -12.37 45.95 12.90
N ILE A 874 -12.38 44.95 12.05
CA ILE A 874 -11.44 44.83 10.96
C ILE A 874 -12.11 44.21 9.71
N TYR A 875 -11.80 44.71 8.52
CA TYR A 875 -12.30 44.19 7.27
C TYR A 875 -11.26 43.20 6.67
N GLU A 876 -11.39 41.90 7.01
CA GLU A 876 -10.44 40.88 6.59
C GLU A 876 -11.13 39.51 6.44
N GLN A 877 -10.38 38.54 5.94
CA GLN A 877 -10.83 37.15 5.75
C GLN A 877 -10.87 36.42 7.10
N PRO A 878 -11.99 35.80 7.49
CA PRO A 878 -12.06 34.99 8.70
C PRO A 878 -11.00 33.88 8.77
N SER A 879 -10.73 33.18 7.64
CA SER A 879 -9.72 32.15 7.52
C SER A 879 -8.28 32.63 7.76
N ARG A 880 -8.04 33.95 7.70
CA ARG A 880 -6.73 34.55 8.03
C ARG A 880 -6.60 34.87 9.50
N LEU A 881 -7.67 35.36 10.13
CA LEU A 881 -7.62 35.85 11.51
C LEU A 881 -7.88 34.77 12.57
N TYR A 882 -8.93 33.95 12.42
CA TYR A 882 -9.28 32.97 13.45
C TYR A 882 -8.15 31.97 13.74
N PRO A 883 -7.39 31.41 12.73
CA PRO A 883 -6.27 30.54 13.00
C PRO A 883 -5.16 31.18 13.83
N VAL A 884 -4.95 32.50 13.71
CA VAL A 884 -3.93 33.22 14.48
C VAL A 884 -4.33 33.24 15.97
N PHE A 885 -5.54 33.67 16.28
CA PHE A 885 -6.01 33.71 17.65
C PHE A 885 -6.11 32.32 18.29
N VAL A 886 -6.60 31.32 17.54
CA VAL A 886 -6.63 29.92 18.01
C VAL A 886 -5.22 29.40 18.33
N ASN A 887 -4.22 29.66 17.50
CA ASN A 887 -2.86 29.23 17.75
C ASN A 887 -2.24 29.92 18.99
N LEU A 888 -2.46 31.21 19.15
CA LEU A 888 -1.98 31.98 20.32
C LEU A 888 -2.61 31.44 21.59
N VAL A 889 -3.94 31.37 21.67
CA VAL A 889 -4.68 30.86 22.82
C VAL A 889 -4.32 29.39 23.11
N ASN A 890 -4.18 28.56 22.11
CA ASN A 890 -3.75 27.15 22.27
C ASN A 890 -2.33 27.04 22.88
N ASN A 891 -1.45 27.94 22.51
CA ASN A 891 -0.12 28.02 23.12
C ASN A 891 -0.21 28.43 24.58
N SER A 892 -1.03 29.48 24.89
CA SER A 892 -1.27 29.91 26.26
C SER A 892 -1.86 28.79 27.11
N VAL A 893 -2.92 28.13 26.64
CA VAL A 893 -3.57 26.97 27.29
C VAL A 893 -2.55 25.87 27.59
N TYR A 894 -1.70 25.51 26.61
CA TYR A 894 -0.69 24.50 26.82
C TYR A 894 0.25 24.83 27.99
N TRP A 895 0.78 26.06 28.02
CA TRP A 895 1.75 26.45 29.03
C TRP A 895 1.09 26.66 30.41
N LEU A 896 -0.12 27.23 30.48
CA LEU A 896 -0.89 27.37 31.70
C LEU A 896 -1.17 26.02 32.38
N VAL A 897 -1.48 25.00 31.55
CA VAL A 897 -1.74 23.65 32.04
C VAL A 897 -0.47 23.00 32.56
N ASN A 898 0.62 23.05 31.76
CA ASN A 898 1.85 22.31 32.09
C ASN A 898 2.67 22.97 33.23
N SER A 899 2.50 24.30 33.44
CA SER A 899 3.15 25.00 34.54
C SER A 899 2.32 24.99 35.83
N HIS A 900 1.14 24.40 35.85
CA HIS A 900 0.21 24.38 36.99
C HIS A 900 -0.06 25.78 37.54
N THR A 901 -0.24 26.75 36.63
CA THR A 901 -0.44 28.16 36.97
C THR A 901 -1.70 28.33 37.85
N PRO A 902 -1.62 28.97 39.03
CA PRO A 902 -2.79 29.25 39.87
C PRO A 902 -3.71 30.25 39.17
N ARG A 903 -5.01 29.94 39.10
CA ARG A 903 -6.06 30.72 38.42
C ARG A 903 -5.66 31.08 36.98
N PRO A 904 -5.55 30.07 36.09
CA PRO A 904 -5.04 30.26 34.73
C PRO A 904 -5.99 31.16 33.92
N GLU A 905 -5.44 32.22 33.32
CA GLU A 905 -6.19 33.23 32.57
C GLU A 905 -5.52 33.61 31.28
N VAL A 906 -6.33 33.80 30.21
CA VAL A 906 -5.91 34.38 28.92
C VAL A 906 -6.73 35.67 28.70
N TYR A 907 -6.04 36.75 28.44
CA TYR A 907 -6.64 38.06 28.31
C TYR A 907 -6.36 38.73 26.98
N LEU A 908 -7.41 39.16 26.30
CA LEU A 908 -7.38 39.87 25.04
C LEU A 908 -7.64 41.36 25.27
N SER A 909 -6.70 42.20 24.89
CA SER A 909 -6.81 43.64 25.17
C SER A 909 -6.34 44.49 23.98
N VAL A 910 -6.64 45.78 24.03
CA VAL A 910 -6.16 46.76 23.06
C VAL A 910 -5.35 47.82 23.83
N LYS A 911 -4.18 48.18 23.30
CA LYS A 911 -3.34 49.26 23.85
C LYS A 911 -2.58 49.97 22.72
N ASP A 912 -2.67 51.26 22.71
CA ASP A 912 -2.05 52.11 21.68
C ASP A 912 -2.45 51.70 20.24
N GLY A 913 -3.72 51.28 20.02
CA GLY A 913 -4.19 50.85 18.71
C GLY A 913 -3.65 49.50 18.26
N ARG A 914 -3.13 48.66 19.15
CA ARG A 914 -2.64 47.33 18.90
C ARG A 914 -3.36 46.32 19.78
N ILE A 915 -3.55 45.12 19.25
CA ILE A 915 -4.16 44.02 20.00
C ILE A 915 -3.08 43.28 20.77
N ILE A 916 -3.36 42.94 22.03
CA ILE A 916 -2.45 42.16 22.86
C ILE A 916 -3.17 40.90 23.31
N VAL A 917 -2.56 39.76 23.06
CA VAL A 917 -2.97 38.46 23.59
C VAL A 917 -2.01 38.07 24.71
N SER A 918 -2.51 37.98 25.91
CA SER A 918 -1.71 37.80 27.13
C SER A 918 -2.15 36.58 27.91
N ASP A 919 -1.24 35.94 28.63
CA ASP A 919 -1.53 34.92 29.62
C ASP A 919 -0.77 35.18 30.93
N ASN A 920 -1.20 34.52 32.01
CA ASN A 920 -0.51 34.57 33.32
C ASN A 920 0.39 33.33 33.54
N GLY A 921 0.88 32.71 32.48
CA GLY A 921 1.79 31.54 32.51
C GLY A 921 3.25 31.90 32.83
N PRO A 922 4.18 30.98 32.58
CA PRO A 922 5.60 31.18 32.93
C PRO A 922 6.33 32.20 32.04
N GLY A 923 5.67 32.77 31.03
CA GLY A 923 6.29 33.67 30.07
C GLY A 923 7.27 32.96 29.12
N ILE A 924 8.06 33.76 28.40
CA ILE A 924 9.04 33.25 27.42
C ILE A 924 10.45 33.73 27.81
N HIS A 925 11.35 32.75 27.92
CA HIS A 925 12.74 33.06 28.31
C HIS A 925 13.41 33.97 27.27
N PRO A 926 14.21 34.99 27.69
CA PRO A 926 14.83 35.97 26.79
C PRO A 926 15.64 35.36 25.64
N VAL A 927 16.33 34.25 25.89
CA VAL A 927 17.13 33.53 24.87
C VAL A 927 16.28 32.95 23.74
N ASP A 928 14.98 32.65 24.01
CA ASP A 928 14.10 32.05 23.04
C ASP A 928 13.32 33.09 22.20
N GLN A 929 13.29 34.35 22.63
CA GLN A 929 12.44 35.40 22.04
C GLN A 929 12.80 35.67 20.57
N GLU A 930 14.08 35.68 20.19
CA GLU A 930 14.54 35.87 18.80
C GLU A 930 14.18 34.70 17.89
N SER A 931 13.91 33.55 18.44
CA SER A 931 13.63 32.32 17.67
C SER A 931 12.13 31.95 17.64
N LEU A 932 11.26 32.64 18.34
CA LEU A 932 9.83 32.34 18.50
C LEU A 932 9.07 32.15 17.19
N PHE A 933 9.38 32.97 16.20
CA PHE A 933 8.71 32.95 14.90
C PHE A 933 9.49 32.18 13.84
N LYS A 934 10.58 31.47 14.20
CA LYS A 934 11.30 30.60 13.29
C LYS A 934 10.55 29.27 13.12
N MET A 935 10.54 28.75 11.91
CA MET A 935 9.90 27.47 11.63
C MET A 935 10.56 26.33 12.43
N PHE A 936 9.77 25.42 12.95
CA PHE A 936 10.17 24.26 13.76
C PHE A 936 10.75 24.60 15.15
N PHE A 937 10.73 25.86 15.55
CA PHE A 937 11.12 26.21 16.91
C PHE A 937 10.01 25.86 17.90
N THR A 938 10.28 25.00 18.85
CA THR A 938 9.36 24.64 19.94
C THR A 938 10.09 24.25 21.20
N ARG A 939 9.50 24.58 22.35
CA ARG A 939 9.91 24.14 23.69
C ARG A 939 8.86 23.22 24.33
N LYS A 940 7.83 22.81 23.57
CA LYS A 940 6.81 21.87 24.04
C LYS A 940 7.40 20.45 24.09
N SER A 941 7.30 19.78 25.23
CA SER A 941 7.82 18.42 25.45
C SER A 941 7.02 17.34 24.70
N SER A 942 5.73 17.61 24.37
CA SER A 942 4.89 16.72 23.56
C SER A 942 3.92 17.54 22.70
N GLY A 943 3.65 17.09 21.47
CA GLY A 943 2.65 17.67 20.55
C GLY A 943 3.02 19.00 19.89
N GLY A 944 4.20 19.56 20.16
CA GLY A 944 4.65 20.82 19.56
C GLY A 944 5.47 20.61 18.27
N ARG A 945 4.91 20.96 17.10
CA ARG A 945 5.63 20.90 15.81
C ARG A 945 6.46 22.16 15.51
N GLY A 946 6.39 23.21 16.34
CA GLY A 946 7.13 24.47 16.15
C GLY A 946 6.72 25.29 14.92
N ILE A 947 5.50 25.06 14.38
CA ILE A 947 5.01 25.71 13.15
C ILE A 947 3.98 26.80 13.47
N GLY A 948 3.28 26.71 14.60
CA GLY A 948 2.11 27.57 14.92
C GLY A 948 2.42 29.05 14.89
N LEU A 949 3.45 29.55 15.60
CA LEU A 949 3.80 30.98 15.63
C LEU A 949 4.35 31.47 14.28
N TYR A 950 5.09 30.63 13.56
CA TYR A 950 5.52 30.94 12.20
C TYR A 950 4.31 31.16 11.27
N LEU A 951 3.31 30.28 11.31
CA LEU A 951 2.07 30.41 10.53
C LEU A 951 1.27 31.66 10.94
N CYS A 952 1.22 31.98 12.24
CA CYS A 952 0.60 33.24 12.68
C CYS A 952 1.25 34.45 12.01
N ARG A 953 2.57 34.51 12.00
CA ARG A 953 3.34 35.58 11.36
C ARG A 953 3.13 35.64 9.85
N ALA A 954 3.18 34.49 9.19
CA ALA A 954 2.98 34.38 7.75
C ALA A 954 1.55 34.81 7.32
N ASN A 955 0.51 34.34 8.03
CA ASN A 955 -0.88 34.72 7.75
C ASN A 955 -1.12 36.19 7.94
N LEU A 956 -0.57 36.79 8.99
CA LEU A 956 -0.70 38.22 9.27
C LEU A 956 0.05 39.07 8.24
N MET A 957 1.28 38.67 7.88
CA MET A 957 2.08 39.36 6.84
C MET A 957 1.40 39.34 5.47
N ALA A 958 0.74 38.25 5.12
CA ALA A 958 -0.06 38.16 3.87
C ALA A 958 -1.25 39.15 3.81
N GLY A 959 -1.74 39.60 4.97
CA GLY A 959 -2.74 40.68 5.10
C GLY A 959 -2.14 42.07 5.27
N GLY A 960 -0.81 42.19 5.31
CA GLY A 960 -0.11 43.44 5.62
C GLY A 960 -0.07 43.79 7.11
N HIS A 961 -0.40 42.85 7.97
CA HIS A 961 -0.40 42.95 9.43
C HIS A 961 0.91 42.42 10.03
N SER A 962 1.18 42.69 11.31
CA SER A 962 2.37 42.16 11.97
C SER A 962 2.05 41.55 13.34
N ILE A 963 2.95 40.66 13.78
CA ILE A 963 2.93 40.10 15.14
C ILE A 963 4.32 40.12 15.74
N GLU A 964 4.42 40.50 17.00
CA GLU A 964 5.67 40.52 17.76
C GLU A 964 5.45 40.08 19.21
N TYR A 965 6.52 39.72 19.91
CA TYR A 965 6.47 39.46 21.35
C TYR A 965 6.74 40.74 22.11
N ALA A 966 5.95 41.05 23.16
CA ALA A 966 6.07 42.28 23.95
C ALA A 966 7.34 42.27 24.82
N THR A 967 8.32 43.02 24.42
CA THR A 967 9.56 43.25 25.21
C THR A 967 9.43 44.48 26.15
N GLU A 968 8.66 45.49 25.73
CA GLU A 968 8.47 46.71 26.49
C GLU A 968 7.38 46.53 27.58
N SER A 969 7.64 47.02 28.78
CA SER A 969 6.75 46.92 29.96
C SER A 969 5.37 47.52 29.71
N LYS A 970 5.24 48.51 28.82
CA LYS A 970 3.98 49.16 28.50
C LYS A 970 2.99 48.23 27.81
N PHE A 971 3.44 47.18 27.07
CA PHE A 971 2.60 46.21 26.38
C PHE A 971 2.45 44.88 27.14
N LYS A 972 3.01 44.75 28.33
CA LYS A 972 2.80 43.59 29.19
C LYS A 972 1.53 43.78 29.98
N CYS A 973 0.46 43.09 29.60
CA CYS A 973 -0.84 43.17 30.29
C CYS A 973 -0.98 42.11 31.37
N MET A 974 -0.20 41.02 31.29
CA MET A 974 -0.10 39.95 32.30
C MET A 974 1.35 39.49 32.48
N ASP A 975 1.64 38.75 33.54
CA ASP A 975 2.99 38.33 33.92
C ASP A 975 3.60 37.28 32.99
N GLY A 976 2.77 36.55 32.24
CA GLY A 976 3.17 35.49 31.33
C GLY A 976 3.57 35.96 29.92
N ALA A 977 3.17 35.18 28.87
CA ALA A 977 3.46 35.59 27.53
C ALA A 977 2.49 36.68 27.04
N ASN A 978 3.05 37.64 26.30
CA ASN A 978 2.29 38.78 25.75
C ASN A 978 2.68 38.94 24.27
N PHE A 979 1.72 38.73 23.35
CA PHE A 979 1.90 38.89 21.91
C PHE A 979 1.15 40.14 21.42
N ILE A 980 1.83 40.98 20.69
CA ILE A 980 1.30 42.20 20.10
C ILE A 980 0.96 41.95 18.65
N ILE A 981 -0.26 42.23 18.23
CA ILE A 981 -0.70 42.18 16.84
C ILE A 981 -1.05 43.57 16.35
N ASP A 982 -0.41 44.02 15.30
CA ASP A 982 -0.67 45.29 14.65
C ASP A 982 -1.49 45.06 13.38
N PHE A 983 -2.75 45.47 13.41
CA PHE A 983 -3.67 45.32 12.27
C PHE A 983 -3.76 46.58 11.46
N LYS A 984 -3.30 46.58 10.20
CA LYS A 984 -3.57 47.71 9.31
C LYS A 984 -5.05 47.80 8.95
N GLY A 985 -5.60 48.98 9.17
CA GLY A 985 -6.99 49.29 8.84
C GLY A 985 -8.01 48.78 9.85
N ALA A 986 -7.60 48.38 11.04
CA ALA A 986 -8.52 48.11 12.12
C ALA A 986 -9.07 49.43 12.72
N ASN A 987 -10.33 49.43 13.08
CA ASN A 987 -11.00 50.51 13.78
C ASN A 987 -11.15 50.13 15.26
N PHE A 988 -10.64 50.94 16.14
CA PHE A 988 -10.65 50.73 17.60
C PHE A 988 -11.66 51.69 18.27
N GLY A 989 -12.90 51.64 17.87
CA GLY A 989 -14.03 52.49 18.22
C GLY A 989 -14.00 53.29 19.50
#